data_f5c309f506924ec69705558e075b7aa1
#
_entry.id   f5c309f506924ec69705558e075b7aa1
#
_cell.length_a   1.000
_cell.length_b   1.000
_cell.length_c   1.000
_cell.angle_alpha   90.00
_cell.angle_beta   90.00
_cell.angle_gamma   90.00
#
_symmetry.space_group_name_H-M   'P 1'
#
loop_
_entity.id
_entity.type
_entity.pdbx_description
1 polymer ?
#
loop_
_entity_poly.entity_id
_entity_poly.type
_entity_poly.pdbx_seq_one_letter_code
_entity_poly.pdbx_strand_id
1 'polypeptide(L)'
;MDQSSIPSLLARLASDEDASRKMAVFKLQSSINDPSFADVFISSGGLVILRRLIMTTGGNTLAYALQSLSRLLEVDMGWDVFEGNGAGDLVERVVELVVRGQLVNILRGAMGVLVALVSHGQNGDGEGGAAGKGLLYGFRALKPAVAVYPQFFEHVIAQLQSADHALCSNALMLVNALIRDAVSASDAKGAGDEWSKFIKRLQDLGLIKAVYSLMQSSALQDLAHPLLEFQGLTKVLLRKWKEVRVDLERPEHRRALKGLHLASAPDRYVAAAAVASPLMRVQDEEAAAAVSGKKGSKRHNPEKWRRLGFETESPAQEFEQAGFLGMMDLTDYVRKNEDGFQKLLLEQSSRPLNERCPVARASLAVTMILYEHFEVDKAMENEDARGYRMLDAERPNDRLFRPLLLQWSRLHTAGLHAFFRMWKATWAEREDFEKVYELVRILIEQVVGQAGRTKDVLEVEDDLQEYDLARLRELQMGLLDLSFEDQWGAHLYQIREELKQEALQFVKEQRIRCLLQGSWFAKPQSSHNRQDSQPQAPQRRLYQPWRFAKLSHNRRYLHYADFPAQLDHDPGLDVLPEKIDLSTISSVVSNVSAPNGEATDRSETGSISTSTSNTLNHTSPNPSSSKSTKATTKITIYSYADPSAQPQSQTNGEAREEPILTLYPENHSLASEWLDGLLMLLNQAPITAETNKLVGMVSEYGLRIRLLNVRVDAVYNGPREGDGTVPSREGVDEDYWYEV
;
A
#
# COMPACT_ATOMS: atom_id res chain seq x y z
N MET A 1 11.31 -47.61 -24.75
CA MET A 1 11.05 -49.09 -24.78
C MET A 1 10.68 -49.46 -26.23
N ASP A 2 11.17 -50.59 -26.70
CA ASP A 2 10.71 -51.05 -28.03
C ASP A 2 9.24 -51.40 -27.98
N GLN A 3 8.48 -50.93 -28.95
CA GLN A 3 7.05 -51.21 -29.12
C GLN A 3 6.73 -52.72 -29.13
N SER A 4 7.68 -53.56 -29.53
CA SER A 4 7.56 -55.01 -29.50
C SER A 4 7.40 -55.63 -28.10
N SER A 5 7.69 -54.89 -27.03
CA SER A 5 7.58 -55.34 -25.64
C SER A 5 6.18 -55.12 -25.02
N ILE A 6 5.27 -54.38 -25.69
CA ILE A 6 3.94 -54.01 -25.14
C ILE A 6 3.04 -55.22 -24.89
N PRO A 7 2.91 -56.22 -25.80
CA PRO A 7 2.08 -57.39 -25.56
C PRO A 7 2.56 -58.19 -24.35
N SER A 8 3.85 -58.30 -24.11
CA SER A 8 4.41 -58.96 -22.93
C SER A 8 4.15 -58.18 -21.65
N LEU A 9 4.16 -56.86 -21.75
CA LEU A 9 3.80 -55.96 -20.59
C LEU A 9 2.31 -56.14 -20.24
N LEU A 10 1.40 -56.09 -21.24
CA LEU A 10 -0.01 -56.30 -21.03
C LEU A 10 -0.37 -57.67 -20.39
N ALA A 11 0.29 -58.75 -20.88
CA ALA A 11 0.14 -60.07 -20.31
C ALA A 11 0.60 -60.11 -18.81
N ARG A 12 1.66 -59.40 -18.47
CA ARG A 12 2.13 -59.34 -17.06
C ARG A 12 1.23 -58.40 -16.20
N LEU A 13 0.68 -57.34 -16.77
CA LEU A 13 -0.32 -56.49 -16.10
C LEU A 13 -1.61 -57.26 -15.82
N ALA A 14 -1.98 -58.21 -16.68
CA ALA A 14 -3.17 -59.06 -16.54
C ALA A 14 -2.91 -60.30 -15.64
N SER A 15 -1.67 -60.58 -15.25
CA SER A 15 -1.31 -61.70 -14.42
C SER A 15 -1.88 -61.63 -13.00
N ASP A 16 -2.20 -62.77 -12.41
CA ASP A 16 -2.66 -62.87 -11.02
C ASP A 16 -1.50 -62.84 -10.01
N GLU A 17 -0.23 -62.99 -10.49
CA GLU A 17 0.95 -62.89 -9.65
C GLU A 17 1.26 -61.43 -9.26
N ASP A 18 1.13 -61.13 -7.98
CA ASP A 18 1.24 -59.74 -7.48
C ASP A 18 2.62 -59.13 -7.72
N ALA A 19 3.74 -59.91 -7.59
CA ALA A 19 5.09 -59.44 -7.84
C ALA A 19 5.31 -59.06 -9.31
N SER A 20 4.86 -59.91 -10.23
CA SER A 20 4.97 -59.70 -11.68
C SER A 20 4.14 -58.49 -12.11
N ARG A 21 2.92 -58.39 -11.59
CA ARG A 21 1.98 -57.28 -11.83
C ARG A 21 2.56 -55.96 -11.32
N LYS A 22 3.05 -55.89 -10.09
CA LYS A 22 3.66 -54.70 -9.49
C LYS A 22 4.84 -54.20 -10.33
N MET A 23 5.77 -55.08 -10.75
CA MET A 23 6.87 -54.71 -11.62
C MET A 23 6.42 -54.21 -13.00
N ALA A 24 5.35 -54.82 -13.54
CA ALA A 24 4.80 -54.42 -14.82
C ALA A 24 4.17 -53.01 -14.74
N VAL A 25 3.38 -52.71 -13.67
CA VAL A 25 2.77 -51.36 -13.45
C VAL A 25 3.84 -50.30 -13.19
N PHE A 26 4.93 -50.64 -12.46
CA PHE A 26 6.07 -49.74 -12.26
C PHE A 26 6.74 -49.40 -13.61
N LYS A 27 6.97 -50.42 -14.47
CA LYS A 27 7.47 -50.23 -15.82
C LYS A 27 6.54 -49.35 -16.67
N LEU A 28 5.23 -49.60 -16.60
CA LEU A 28 4.21 -48.80 -17.27
C LEU A 28 4.34 -47.34 -16.90
N GLN A 29 4.37 -47.03 -15.58
CA GLN A 29 4.46 -45.67 -15.06
C GLN A 29 5.68 -44.91 -15.62
N SER A 30 6.84 -45.58 -15.78
CA SER A 30 8.05 -44.95 -16.33
C SER A 30 8.00 -44.77 -17.85
N SER A 31 7.27 -45.59 -18.58
CA SER A 31 7.22 -45.60 -20.06
C SER A 31 6.06 -44.76 -20.62
N ILE A 32 5.03 -44.55 -19.83
CA ILE A 32 3.78 -43.87 -20.26
C ILE A 32 3.95 -42.38 -20.59
N ASN A 33 5.11 -41.81 -20.22
CA ASN A 33 5.46 -40.42 -20.56
C ASN A 33 5.81 -40.23 -22.05
N ASP A 34 6.12 -41.34 -22.76
CA ASP A 34 6.35 -41.31 -24.19
C ASP A 34 5.00 -41.40 -24.93
N PRO A 35 4.59 -40.36 -25.69
CA PRO A 35 3.31 -40.36 -26.38
C PRO A 35 3.17 -41.50 -27.36
N SER A 36 4.23 -41.93 -28.06
CA SER A 36 4.18 -43.04 -28.99
C SER A 36 3.98 -44.38 -28.28
N PHE A 37 4.53 -44.56 -27.10
CA PHE A 37 4.25 -45.72 -26.28
C PHE A 37 2.83 -45.70 -25.73
N ALA A 38 2.35 -44.53 -25.30
CA ALA A 38 0.99 -44.34 -24.77
C ALA A 38 -0.05 -44.68 -25.84
N ASP A 39 0.11 -44.23 -27.08
CA ASP A 39 -0.79 -44.51 -28.17
C ASP A 39 -0.91 -46.02 -28.50
N VAL A 40 0.22 -46.73 -28.59
CA VAL A 40 0.25 -48.19 -28.78
C VAL A 40 -0.32 -48.94 -27.57
N PHE A 41 -0.07 -48.46 -26.34
CA PHE A 41 -0.67 -49.03 -25.13
C PHE A 41 -2.19 -48.94 -25.13
N ILE A 42 -2.72 -47.77 -25.48
CA ILE A 42 -4.18 -47.52 -25.57
C ILE A 42 -4.79 -48.40 -26.65
N SER A 43 -4.27 -48.35 -27.90
CA SER A 43 -4.78 -49.11 -29.04
C SER A 43 -4.71 -50.63 -28.82
N SER A 44 -3.80 -51.12 -27.97
CA SER A 44 -3.70 -52.52 -27.58
C SER A 44 -4.63 -52.93 -26.42
N GLY A 45 -5.58 -52.09 -26.03
CA GLY A 45 -6.55 -52.39 -24.96
C GLY A 45 -6.00 -52.19 -23.51
N GLY A 46 -4.90 -51.49 -23.36
CA GLY A 46 -4.24 -51.24 -22.07
C GLY A 46 -5.12 -50.51 -21.04
N LEU A 47 -6.01 -49.60 -21.52
CA LEU A 47 -6.93 -48.85 -20.65
C LEU A 47 -7.90 -49.78 -19.86
N VAL A 48 -8.41 -50.83 -20.47
CA VAL A 48 -9.30 -51.80 -19.83
C VAL A 48 -8.56 -52.49 -18.65
N ILE A 49 -7.31 -52.86 -18.88
CA ILE A 49 -6.48 -53.49 -17.86
C ILE A 49 -6.17 -52.50 -16.75
N LEU A 50 -5.81 -51.26 -17.09
CA LEU A 50 -5.51 -50.19 -16.14
C LEU A 50 -6.70 -49.87 -15.25
N ARG A 51 -7.92 -49.77 -15.82
CA ARG A 51 -9.17 -49.60 -15.07
C ARG A 51 -9.39 -50.75 -14.11
N ARG A 52 -9.26 -52.03 -14.58
CA ARG A 52 -9.41 -53.20 -13.72
C ARG A 52 -8.43 -53.16 -12.55
N LEU A 53 -7.17 -52.76 -12.79
CA LEU A 53 -6.17 -52.62 -11.72
C LEU A 53 -6.60 -51.59 -10.68
N ILE A 54 -7.11 -50.42 -11.08
CA ILE A 54 -7.59 -49.39 -10.16
C ILE A 54 -8.78 -49.88 -9.31
N MET A 55 -9.68 -50.66 -9.92
CA MET A 55 -10.86 -51.16 -9.24
C MET A 55 -10.55 -52.31 -8.26
N THR A 56 -9.54 -53.16 -8.54
CA THR A 56 -9.35 -54.45 -7.82
C THR A 56 -8.08 -54.51 -6.99
N THR A 57 -7.09 -53.67 -7.21
CA THR A 57 -5.79 -53.74 -6.52
C THR A 57 -5.66 -52.74 -5.37
N GLY A 58 -4.61 -52.90 -4.57
CA GLY A 58 -4.26 -52.01 -3.46
C GLY A 58 -2.75 -51.72 -3.40
N GLY A 59 -2.35 -50.98 -2.39
CA GLY A 59 -0.94 -50.67 -2.12
C GLY A 59 -0.21 -49.99 -3.26
N ASN A 60 1.05 -50.32 -3.48
CA ASN A 60 1.89 -49.67 -4.49
C ASN A 60 1.44 -49.96 -5.93
N THR A 61 0.83 -51.14 -6.19
CA THR A 61 0.31 -51.44 -7.53
C THR A 61 -0.81 -50.48 -7.91
N LEU A 62 -1.74 -50.21 -6.99
CA LEU A 62 -2.78 -49.22 -7.17
C LEU A 62 -2.20 -47.79 -7.35
N ALA A 63 -1.20 -47.42 -6.53
CA ALA A 63 -0.58 -46.09 -6.62
C ALA A 63 0.06 -45.87 -8.01
N TYR A 64 0.81 -46.82 -8.54
CA TYR A 64 1.41 -46.76 -9.86
C TYR A 64 0.37 -46.77 -10.98
N ALA A 65 -0.72 -47.51 -10.82
CA ALA A 65 -1.82 -47.51 -11.80
C ALA A 65 -2.51 -46.15 -11.88
N LEU A 66 -2.84 -45.55 -10.72
CA LEU A 66 -3.41 -44.20 -10.67
C LEU A 66 -2.50 -43.12 -11.24
N GLN A 67 -1.18 -43.19 -10.92
CA GLN A 67 -0.21 -42.27 -11.49
C GLN A 67 -0.06 -42.44 -13.01
N SER A 68 -0.11 -43.66 -13.53
CA SER A 68 -0.10 -43.91 -14.97
C SER A 68 -1.33 -43.33 -15.66
N LEU A 69 -2.51 -43.47 -15.04
CA LEU A 69 -3.74 -42.88 -15.56
C LEU A 69 -3.68 -41.34 -15.51
N SER A 70 -3.25 -40.75 -14.39
CA SER A 70 -3.12 -39.30 -14.28
C SER A 70 -2.22 -38.73 -15.38
N ARG A 71 -1.08 -39.37 -15.67
CA ARG A 71 -0.16 -38.94 -16.73
C ARG A 71 -0.73 -39.04 -18.14
N LEU A 72 -1.53 -40.08 -18.42
CA LEU A 72 -2.24 -40.20 -19.69
C LEU A 72 -3.23 -39.03 -19.87
N LEU A 73 -3.99 -38.73 -18.84
CA LEU A 73 -4.99 -37.66 -18.88
C LEU A 73 -4.34 -36.26 -18.98
N GLU A 74 -3.14 -36.06 -18.36
CA GLU A 74 -2.37 -34.82 -18.46
C GLU A 74 -1.92 -34.49 -19.89
N VAL A 75 -1.70 -35.53 -20.71
CA VAL A 75 -1.36 -35.38 -22.14
C VAL A 75 -2.56 -35.54 -23.06
N ASP A 76 -3.77 -35.38 -22.53
CA ASP A 76 -5.05 -35.48 -23.23
C ASP A 76 -5.30 -36.81 -23.93
N MET A 77 -4.82 -37.89 -23.30
CA MET A 77 -4.97 -39.27 -23.84
C MET A 77 -5.71 -40.16 -22.82
N GLY A 78 -6.37 -41.23 -23.34
CA GLY A 78 -6.97 -42.27 -22.49
C GLY A 78 -8.31 -41.91 -21.86
N TRP A 79 -9.00 -40.90 -22.38
CA TRP A 79 -10.33 -40.50 -21.91
C TRP A 79 -11.40 -41.59 -22.04
N ASP A 80 -11.24 -42.55 -23.00
CA ASP A 80 -12.11 -43.71 -23.14
C ASP A 80 -12.27 -44.54 -21.87
N VAL A 81 -11.38 -44.39 -20.88
CA VAL A 81 -11.49 -45.07 -19.56
C VAL A 81 -12.74 -44.66 -18.82
N PHE A 82 -13.26 -43.46 -19.07
CA PHE A 82 -14.47 -42.92 -18.48
C PHE A 82 -15.71 -43.14 -19.38
N GLU A 83 -15.58 -43.87 -20.49
CA GLU A 83 -16.71 -44.21 -21.35
C GLU A 83 -17.43 -45.49 -20.88
N GLY A 84 -18.71 -45.58 -21.20
CA GLY A 84 -19.55 -46.78 -20.94
C GLY A 84 -20.18 -46.84 -19.54
N ASN A 85 -20.91 -47.95 -19.28
CA ASN A 85 -21.75 -48.10 -18.09
C ASN A 85 -21.01 -48.16 -16.77
N GLY A 86 -19.70 -48.28 -16.74
CA GLY A 86 -18.90 -48.31 -15.50
C GLY A 86 -18.09 -47.06 -15.24
N ALA A 87 -18.27 -46.00 -15.99
CA ALA A 87 -17.54 -44.71 -15.78
C ALA A 87 -17.79 -44.16 -14.37
N GLY A 88 -19.03 -44.14 -13.93
CA GLY A 88 -19.43 -43.73 -12.57
C GLY A 88 -18.73 -44.51 -11.47
N ASP A 89 -18.60 -45.86 -11.61
CA ASP A 89 -17.95 -46.72 -10.64
C ASP A 89 -16.46 -46.36 -10.49
N LEU A 90 -15.77 -46.03 -11.60
CA LEU A 90 -14.38 -45.62 -11.54
C LEU A 90 -14.25 -44.28 -10.80
N VAL A 91 -15.09 -43.31 -11.09
CA VAL A 91 -15.09 -41.99 -10.40
C VAL A 91 -15.41 -42.19 -8.92
N GLU A 92 -16.40 -42.98 -8.58
CA GLU A 92 -16.75 -43.29 -7.19
C GLU A 92 -15.60 -43.98 -6.47
N ARG A 93 -14.90 -44.92 -7.12
CA ARG A 93 -13.71 -45.56 -6.56
C ARG A 93 -12.57 -44.58 -6.30
N VAL A 94 -12.32 -43.67 -7.22
CA VAL A 94 -11.26 -42.65 -7.05
C VAL A 94 -11.62 -41.68 -5.90
N VAL A 95 -12.89 -41.29 -5.79
CA VAL A 95 -13.38 -40.46 -4.68
C VAL A 95 -13.27 -41.21 -3.34
N GLU A 96 -13.66 -42.48 -3.32
CA GLU A 96 -13.49 -43.35 -2.13
C GLU A 96 -12.02 -43.41 -1.68
N LEU A 97 -11.08 -43.54 -2.62
CA LEU A 97 -9.64 -43.56 -2.34
C LEU A 97 -9.13 -42.26 -1.71
N VAL A 98 -9.69 -41.10 -2.09
CA VAL A 98 -9.36 -39.82 -1.47
C VAL A 98 -9.89 -39.79 -0.02
N VAL A 99 -11.07 -40.31 0.24
CA VAL A 99 -11.70 -40.28 1.58
C VAL A 99 -11.10 -41.32 2.54
N ARG A 100 -10.83 -42.52 2.04
CA ARG A 100 -10.39 -43.67 2.86
C ARG A 100 -8.92 -44.01 2.71
N GLY A 101 -8.21 -43.47 1.71
CA GLY A 101 -6.84 -43.79 1.43
C GLY A 101 -5.91 -43.29 2.53
N GLN A 102 -4.97 -44.15 2.97
CA GLN A 102 -3.96 -43.83 3.97
C GLN A 102 -2.58 -43.61 3.36
N LEU A 103 -2.36 -44.14 2.13
CA LEU A 103 -1.07 -44.05 1.46
C LEU A 103 -0.97 -42.81 0.61
N VAL A 104 0.02 -41.97 0.90
CA VAL A 104 0.28 -40.69 0.20
C VAL A 104 0.35 -40.86 -1.33
N ASN A 105 1.00 -41.91 -1.81
CA ASN A 105 1.13 -42.16 -3.26
C ASN A 105 -0.20 -42.48 -3.93
N ILE A 106 -1.15 -43.15 -3.23
CA ILE A 106 -2.51 -43.40 -3.71
C ILE A 106 -3.29 -42.09 -3.75
N LEU A 107 -3.24 -41.32 -2.67
CA LEU A 107 -3.89 -39.99 -2.60
C LEU A 107 -3.40 -39.06 -3.71
N ARG A 108 -2.09 -39.01 -3.93
CA ARG A 108 -1.48 -38.20 -4.99
C ARG A 108 -2.01 -38.60 -6.37
N GLY A 109 -2.01 -39.89 -6.69
CA GLY A 109 -2.51 -40.38 -7.97
C GLY A 109 -4.02 -40.20 -8.14
N ALA A 110 -4.81 -40.46 -7.09
CA ALA A 110 -6.26 -40.27 -7.08
C ALA A 110 -6.61 -38.78 -7.32
N MET A 111 -5.96 -37.87 -6.61
CA MET A 111 -6.18 -36.44 -6.82
C MET A 111 -5.78 -35.95 -8.20
N GLY A 112 -4.65 -36.45 -8.77
CA GLY A 112 -4.24 -36.13 -10.13
C GLY A 112 -5.30 -36.54 -11.16
N VAL A 113 -5.88 -37.72 -11.03
CA VAL A 113 -6.98 -38.19 -11.90
C VAL A 113 -8.20 -37.27 -11.77
N LEU A 114 -8.58 -36.85 -10.56
CA LEU A 114 -9.71 -35.96 -10.34
C LEU A 114 -9.45 -34.55 -10.87
N VAL A 115 -8.21 -34.02 -10.73
CA VAL A 115 -7.81 -32.76 -11.34
C VAL A 115 -8.02 -32.79 -12.85
N ALA A 116 -7.50 -33.80 -13.51
CA ALA A 116 -7.68 -33.98 -14.96
C ALA A 116 -9.14 -34.04 -15.35
N LEU A 117 -9.95 -34.86 -14.65
CA LEU A 117 -11.37 -35.04 -14.92
C LEU A 117 -12.19 -33.73 -14.78
N VAL A 118 -11.91 -32.93 -13.76
CA VAL A 118 -12.61 -31.66 -13.53
C VAL A 118 -12.15 -30.60 -14.50
N SER A 119 -10.86 -30.56 -14.86
CA SER A 119 -10.29 -29.55 -15.75
C SER A 119 -10.69 -29.79 -17.23
N HIS A 120 -10.89 -31.04 -17.64
CA HIS A 120 -11.20 -31.40 -19.04
C HIS A 120 -12.51 -30.77 -19.55
N GLY A 121 -13.51 -30.62 -18.69
CA GLY A 121 -14.82 -30.05 -19.06
C GLY A 121 -14.78 -28.60 -19.55
N GLN A 122 -13.67 -27.89 -19.37
CA GLN A 122 -13.53 -26.48 -19.78
C GLN A 122 -12.92 -26.30 -21.17
N ASN A 123 -12.24 -27.31 -21.69
CA ASN A 123 -11.55 -27.22 -22.97
C ASN A 123 -12.40 -27.71 -24.13
N GLY A 124 -13.61 -28.19 -23.89
CA GLY A 124 -14.45 -28.92 -24.83
C GLY A 124 -15.58 -28.15 -25.57
N ASP A 125 -15.65 -26.82 -25.45
CA ASP A 125 -16.64 -26.00 -26.18
C ASP A 125 -16.31 -25.78 -27.67
N GLY A 126 -15.57 -26.71 -28.28
CA GLY A 126 -15.42 -26.80 -29.74
C GLY A 126 -16.76 -27.22 -30.37
N GLU A 127 -17.37 -26.33 -31.18
CA GLU A 127 -18.50 -26.57 -32.03
C GLU A 127 -18.39 -27.91 -32.78
N GLY A 128 -19.13 -28.94 -32.40
CA GLY A 128 -19.20 -30.16 -33.21
C GLY A 128 -19.58 -31.47 -32.55
N GLY A 129 -20.02 -31.48 -31.29
CA GLY A 129 -20.47 -32.72 -30.65
C GLY A 129 -21.93 -33.03 -30.90
N ALA A 130 -22.24 -33.99 -31.84
CA ALA A 130 -23.54 -34.59 -32.00
C ALA A 130 -24.15 -34.96 -30.63
N ALA A 131 -25.44 -34.68 -30.46
CA ALA A 131 -26.26 -35.07 -29.32
C ALA A 131 -26.32 -36.61 -29.18
N GLY A 132 -25.33 -37.21 -28.54
CA GLY A 132 -25.27 -38.65 -28.26
C GLY A 132 -24.49 -38.90 -26.99
N LYS A 133 -25.17 -39.31 -25.92
CA LYS A 133 -24.70 -39.87 -24.63
C LYS A 133 -23.36 -39.29 -24.16
N GLY A 134 -23.35 -37.98 -23.87
CA GLY A 134 -22.12 -37.26 -23.56
C GLY A 134 -21.54 -37.70 -22.21
N LEU A 135 -20.26 -37.97 -22.21
CA LEU A 135 -19.45 -38.04 -20.99
C LEU A 135 -19.69 -36.78 -20.16
N LEU A 136 -19.98 -37.02 -18.89
CA LEU A 136 -20.06 -35.92 -17.94
C LEU A 136 -18.64 -35.62 -17.47
N TYR A 137 -18.13 -34.44 -17.79
CA TYR A 137 -16.90 -33.89 -17.27
C TYR A 137 -17.18 -32.79 -16.23
N GLY A 138 -16.12 -32.23 -15.66
CA GLY A 138 -16.24 -31.17 -14.67
C GLY A 138 -16.78 -31.68 -13.32
N PHE A 139 -17.22 -30.77 -12.50
CA PHE A 139 -17.80 -31.12 -11.18
C PHE A 139 -19.06 -31.97 -11.29
N ARG A 140 -19.77 -31.89 -12.43
CA ARG A 140 -20.96 -32.73 -12.67
C ARG A 140 -20.64 -34.21 -12.65
N ALA A 141 -19.46 -34.61 -13.11
CA ALA A 141 -19.00 -36.02 -13.06
C ALA A 141 -18.76 -36.52 -11.62
N LEU A 142 -18.35 -35.62 -10.72
CA LEU A 142 -18.07 -35.96 -9.32
C LEU A 142 -19.30 -35.94 -8.45
N LYS A 143 -20.36 -35.19 -8.81
CA LYS A 143 -21.55 -35.00 -7.95
C LYS A 143 -22.14 -36.31 -7.40
N PRO A 144 -22.36 -37.40 -8.19
CA PRO A 144 -22.89 -38.64 -7.69
C PRO A 144 -21.98 -39.29 -6.60
N ALA A 145 -20.68 -39.36 -6.87
CA ALA A 145 -19.70 -39.94 -5.96
C ALA A 145 -19.56 -39.14 -4.66
N VAL A 146 -19.54 -37.77 -4.77
CA VAL A 146 -19.51 -36.91 -3.60
C VAL A 146 -20.81 -37.00 -2.78
N ALA A 147 -21.95 -37.32 -3.38
CA ALA A 147 -23.17 -37.57 -2.64
C ALA A 147 -23.06 -38.84 -1.77
N VAL A 148 -22.32 -39.85 -2.21
CA VAL A 148 -22.02 -41.07 -1.45
C VAL A 148 -20.99 -40.78 -0.35
N TYR A 149 -20.01 -39.92 -0.65
CA TYR A 149 -18.92 -39.55 0.29
C TYR A 149 -18.94 -38.05 0.62
N PRO A 150 -19.85 -37.59 1.49
CA PRO A 150 -20.01 -36.15 1.79
C PRO A 150 -18.82 -35.47 2.45
N GLN A 151 -17.90 -36.24 3.06
CA GLN A 151 -16.66 -35.77 3.69
C GLN A 151 -15.53 -35.49 2.67
N PHE A 152 -15.77 -35.74 1.38
CA PHE A 152 -14.76 -35.61 0.33
C PHE A 152 -14.03 -34.27 0.38
N PHE A 153 -14.76 -33.14 0.43
CA PHE A 153 -14.15 -31.81 0.46
C PHE A 153 -13.34 -31.54 1.73
N GLU A 154 -13.77 -32.08 2.88
CA GLU A 154 -13.04 -31.97 4.14
C GLU A 154 -11.68 -32.67 4.01
N HIS A 155 -11.64 -33.87 3.42
CA HIS A 155 -10.41 -34.60 3.18
C HIS A 155 -9.49 -33.91 2.19
N VAL A 156 -10.01 -33.34 1.08
CA VAL A 156 -9.23 -32.59 0.11
C VAL A 156 -8.60 -31.35 0.79
N ILE A 157 -9.37 -30.60 1.56
CA ILE A 157 -8.87 -29.41 2.26
C ILE A 157 -7.84 -29.79 3.34
N ALA A 158 -8.02 -30.91 4.04
CA ALA A 158 -7.04 -31.41 5.00
C ALA A 158 -5.69 -31.72 4.36
N GLN A 159 -5.66 -32.18 3.09
CA GLN A 159 -4.41 -32.44 2.38
C GLN A 159 -3.62 -31.18 2.02
N LEU A 160 -4.23 -29.99 2.05
CA LEU A 160 -3.50 -28.72 1.92
C LEU A 160 -2.51 -28.48 3.08
N GLN A 161 -2.67 -29.17 4.19
CA GLN A 161 -1.75 -29.11 5.34
C GLN A 161 -0.77 -30.29 5.37
N SER A 162 -0.72 -31.11 4.31
CA SER A 162 0.20 -32.24 4.19
C SER A 162 1.66 -31.77 4.09
N ALA A 163 2.57 -32.53 4.73
CA ALA A 163 4.00 -32.33 4.55
C ALA A 163 4.50 -32.73 3.15
N ASP A 164 3.72 -33.48 2.39
CA ASP A 164 4.02 -33.87 1.01
C ASP A 164 3.58 -32.75 0.05
N HIS A 165 4.53 -31.98 -0.49
CA HIS A 165 4.27 -30.84 -1.35
C HIS A 165 3.54 -31.23 -2.65
N ALA A 166 3.82 -32.40 -3.22
CA ALA A 166 3.16 -32.86 -4.43
C ALA A 166 1.68 -33.21 -4.18
N LEU A 167 1.38 -33.81 -3.03
CA LEU A 167 0.01 -34.06 -2.61
C LEU A 167 -0.74 -32.76 -2.32
N CYS A 168 -0.09 -31.83 -1.64
CA CYS A 168 -0.64 -30.48 -1.38
C CYS A 168 -0.92 -29.74 -2.70
N SER A 169 0.01 -29.81 -3.66
CA SER A 169 -0.18 -29.22 -4.99
C SER A 169 -1.41 -29.80 -5.72
N ASN A 170 -1.54 -31.12 -5.76
CA ASN A 170 -2.67 -31.78 -6.41
C ASN A 170 -4.00 -31.43 -5.72
N ALA A 171 -4.01 -31.35 -4.38
CA ALA A 171 -5.19 -30.92 -3.65
C ALA A 171 -5.62 -29.50 -3.98
N LEU A 172 -4.64 -28.56 -4.06
CA LEU A 172 -4.91 -27.19 -4.42
C LEU A 172 -5.35 -27.05 -5.89
N MET A 173 -4.71 -27.77 -6.81
CA MET A 173 -5.10 -27.81 -8.22
C MET A 173 -6.54 -28.34 -8.39
N LEU A 174 -6.92 -29.38 -7.59
CA LEU A 174 -8.30 -29.88 -7.60
C LEU A 174 -9.29 -28.82 -7.12
N VAL A 175 -8.97 -28.10 -6.06
CA VAL A 175 -9.80 -26.99 -5.56
C VAL A 175 -9.92 -25.89 -6.60
N ASN A 176 -8.82 -25.51 -7.26
CA ASN A 176 -8.82 -24.53 -8.33
C ASN A 176 -9.70 -24.95 -9.50
N ALA A 177 -9.55 -26.20 -9.96
CA ALA A 177 -10.37 -26.75 -11.05
C ALA A 177 -11.87 -26.74 -10.69
N LEU A 178 -12.23 -27.15 -9.45
CA LEU A 178 -13.60 -27.12 -8.96
C LEU A 178 -14.20 -25.71 -8.90
N ILE A 179 -13.41 -24.73 -8.44
CA ILE A 179 -13.84 -23.31 -8.41
C ILE A 179 -14.03 -22.80 -9.84
N ARG A 180 -13.08 -23.09 -10.73
CA ARG A 180 -13.15 -22.67 -12.15
C ARG A 180 -14.37 -23.25 -12.84
N ASP A 181 -14.63 -24.54 -12.70
CA ASP A 181 -15.82 -25.21 -13.27
C ASP A 181 -17.11 -24.61 -12.73
N ALA A 182 -17.20 -24.38 -11.39
CA ALA A 182 -18.36 -23.76 -10.78
C ALA A 182 -18.63 -22.34 -11.30
N VAL A 183 -17.56 -21.57 -11.50
CA VAL A 183 -17.62 -20.19 -12.04
C VAL A 183 -18.05 -20.19 -13.50
N SER A 184 -17.48 -21.07 -14.34
CA SER A 184 -17.82 -21.18 -15.78
C SER A 184 -19.24 -21.70 -15.98
N ALA A 185 -19.69 -22.67 -15.16
CA ALA A 185 -21.05 -23.19 -15.21
C ALA A 185 -22.12 -22.15 -14.87
N SER A 186 -21.77 -21.08 -14.15
CA SER A 186 -22.70 -19.99 -13.79
C SER A 186 -23.05 -19.09 -14.96
N ASP A 187 -22.22 -19.02 -16.01
CA ASP A 187 -22.44 -18.18 -17.18
C ASP A 187 -23.47 -18.80 -18.16
N ALA A 188 -23.79 -20.08 -17.98
CA ALA A 188 -24.84 -20.75 -18.70
C ALA A 188 -26.24 -20.26 -18.30
N LYS A 189 -27.08 -19.92 -19.28
CA LYS A 189 -28.45 -19.46 -19.05
C LYS A 189 -29.24 -20.46 -18.20
N GLY A 190 -29.58 -20.08 -16.97
CA GLY A 190 -30.40 -20.89 -16.06
C GLY A 190 -29.61 -21.51 -14.88
N ALA A 191 -28.31 -21.34 -14.78
CA ALA A 191 -27.55 -21.72 -13.59
C ALA A 191 -27.84 -20.68 -12.49
N GLY A 192 -28.65 -21.07 -11.51
CA GLY A 192 -28.93 -20.23 -10.33
C GLY A 192 -27.68 -20.02 -9.45
N ASP A 193 -27.84 -19.42 -8.25
CA ASP A 193 -26.77 -19.09 -7.29
C ASP A 193 -26.08 -20.33 -6.67
N GLU A 194 -26.09 -21.50 -7.35
CA GLU A 194 -25.48 -22.74 -6.83
C GLU A 194 -23.96 -22.61 -6.64
N TRP A 195 -23.29 -21.88 -7.53
CA TRP A 195 -21.84 -21.63 -7.40
C TRP A 195 -21.49 -20.88 -6.11
N SER A 196 -22.27 -19.88 -5.74
CA SER A 196 -22.05 -19.10 -4.52
C SER A 196 -22.19 -19.94 -3.26
N LYS A 197 -23.18 -20.84 -3.25
CA LYS A 197 -23.38 -21.81 -2.12
C LYS A 197 -22.23 -22.80 -2.04
N PHE A 198 -21.74 -23.27 -3.19
CA PHE A 198 -20.61 -24.18 -3.26
C PHE A 198 -19.33 -23.52 -2.72
N ILE A 199 -19.02 -22.29 -3.19
CA ILE A 199 -17.86 -21.54 -2.68
C ILE A 199 -17.96 -21.32 -1.17
N LYS A 200 -19.13 -20.91 -0.69
CA LYS A 200 -19.36 -20.73 0.76
C LYS A 200 -19.12 -22.02 1.54
N ARG A 201 -19.57 -23.16 1.04
CA ARG A 201 -19.31 -24.48 1.68
C ARG A 201 -17.79 -24.74 1.80
N LEU A 202 -17.01 -24.48 0.74
CA LEU A 202 -15.55 -24.63 0.80
C LEU A 202 -14.91 -23.67 1.82
N GLN A 203 -15.39 -22.44 1.89
CA GLN A 203 -14.93 -21.46 2.89
C GLN A 203 -15.26 -21.91 4.32
N ASP A 204 -16.46 -22.39 4.57
CA ASP A 204 -16.91 -22.89 5.87
C ASP A 204 -16.07 -24.12 6.33
N LEU A 205 -15.54 -24.91 5.40
CA LEU A 205 -14.62 -26.02 5.68
C LEU A 205 -13.17 -25.57 5.96
N GLY A 206 -12.90 -24.27 5.95
CA GLY A 206 -11.58 -23.72 6.31
C GLY A 206 -10.59 -23.59 5.16
N LEU A 207 -11.02 -23.66 3.90
CA LEU A 207 -10.18 -23.53 2.71
C LEU A 207 -9.33 -22.26 2.76
N ILE A 208 -9.93 -21.11 3.03
CA ILE A 208 -9.24 -19.81 3.05
C ILE A 208 -8.09 -19.81 4.05
N LYS A 209 -8.32 -20.35 5.26
CA LYS A 209 -7.28 -20.44 6.29
C LYS A 209 -6.13 -21.34 5.85
N ALA A 210 -6.42 -22.48 5.23
CA ALA A 210 -5.40 -23.42 4.77
C ALA A 210 -4.52 -22.78 3.68
N VAL A 211 -5.13 -22.14 2.65
CA VAL A 211 -4.39 -21.48 1.57
C VAL A 211 -3.63 -20.25 2.07
N TYR A 212 -4.20 -19.46 2.98
CA TYR A 212 -3.50 -18.33 3.61
C TYR A 212 -2.22 -18.78 4.30
N SER A 213 -2.27 -19.85 5.09
CA SER A 213 -1.08 -20.45 5.74
C SER A 213 -0.05 -20.94 4.74
N LEU A 214 -0.48 -21.53 3.62
CA LEU A 214 0.43 -21.98 2.55
C LEU A 214 1.13 -20.79 1.88
N MET A 215 0.44 -19.70 1.60
CA MET A 215 1.03 -18.49 1.02
C MET A 215 2.08 -17.85 1.91
N GLN A 216 1.99 -18.04 3.23
CA GLN A 216 2.97 -17.52 4.19
C GLN A 216 4.12 -18.50 4.46
N SER A 217 3.98 -19.77 4.07
CA SER A 217 4.95 -20.81 4.37
C SER A 217 6.22 -20.75 3.50
N SER A 218 7.23 -21.51 3.89
CA SER A 218 8.46 -21.71 3.10
C SER A 218 8.25 -22.60 1.87
N ALA A 219 7.17 -23.37 1.83
CA ALA A 219 6.81 -24.25 0.69
C ALA A 219 6.27 -23.47 -0.54
N LEU A 220 6.29 -22.14 -0.48
CA LEU A 220 5.74 -21.27 -1.52
C LEU A 220 6.31 -21.56 -2.91
N GLN A 221 7.60 -21.83 -3.03
CA GLN A 221 8.26 -22.06 -4.33
C GLN A 221 7.70 -23.27 -5.07
N ASP A 222 7.49 -24.39 -4.35
CA ASP A 222 6.96 -25.62 -4.92
C ASP A 222 5.48 -25.53 -5.28
N LEU A 223 4.75 -24.60 -4.65
CA LEU A 223 3.30 -24.41 -4.81
C LEU A 223 2.94 -23.10 -5.51
N ALA A 224 3.94 -22.39 -6.07
CA ALA A 224 3.76 -21.04 -6.60
C ALA A 224 2.65 -20.94 -7.64
N HIS A 225 2.66 -21.84 -8.63
CA HIS A 225 1.68 -21.86 -9.71
C HIS A 225 0.24 -22.04 -9.21
N PRO A 226 -0.11 -23.11 -8.48
CA PRO A 226 -1.48 -23.29 -8.01
C PRO A 226 -1.92 -22.25 -6.97
N LEU A 227 -0.99 -21.62 -6.23
CA LEU A 227 -1.31 -20.53 -5.31
C LEU A 227 -1.65 -19.21 -6.03
N LEU A 228 -0.91 -18.88 -7.09
CA LEU A 228 -1.23 -17.71 -7.94
C LEU A 228 -2.55 -17.91 -8.67
N GLU A 229 -2.79 -19.11 -9.19
CA GLU A 229 -4.08 -19.45 -9.80
C GLU A 229 -5.23 -19.29 -8.81
N PHE A 230 -5.09 -19.77 -7.56
CA PHE A 230 -6.09 -19.57 -6.51
C PHE A 230 -6.34 -18.10 -6.20
N GLN A 231 -5.28 -17.30 -6.15
CA GLN A 231 -5.36 -15.84 -5.98
C GLN A 231 -6.13 -15.19 -7.14
N GLY A 232 -5.85 -15.57 -8.38
CA GLY A 232 -6.57 -15.12 -9.57
C GLY A 232 -8.06 -15.52 -9.53
N LEU A 233 -8.37 -16.76 -9.19
CA LEU A 233 -9.74 -17.23 -9.02
C LEU A 233 -10.49 -16.48 -7.92
N THR A 234 -9.79 -16.10 -6.82
CA THR A 234 -10.38 -15.27 -5.76
C THR A 234 -10.78 -13.90 -6.31
N LYS A 235 -9.95 -13.27 -7.14
CA LYS A 235 -10.31 -12.01 -7.81
C LYS A 235 -11.52 -12.19 -8.74
N VAL A 236 -11.58 -13.28 -9.50
CA VAL A 236 -12.74 -13.58 -10.36
C VAL A 236 -14.03 -13.72 -9.55
N LEU A 237 -13.97 -14.37 -8.39
CA LEU A 237 -15.12 -14.51 -7.49
C LEU A 237 -15.58 -13.14 -6.95
N LEU A 238 -14.64 -12.29 -6.49
CA LEU A 238 -14.95 -10.94 -6.01
C LEU A 238 -15.61 -10.10 -7.11
N ARG A 239 -15.06 -10.16 -8.33
CA ARG A 239 -15.64 -9.48 -9.49
C ARG A 239 -17.06 -9.98 -9.80
N LYS A 240 -17.28 -11.28 -9.84
CA LYS A 240 -18.62 -11.85 -10.04
C LYS A 240 -19.61 -11.39 -8.99
N TRP A 241 -19.24 -11.38 -7.72
CA TRP A 241 -20.12 -10.87 -6.68
C TRP A 241 -20.42 -9.37 -6.82
N LYS A 242 -19.47 -8.55 -7.29
CA LYS A 242 -19.71 -7.14 -7.60
C LYS A 242 -20.66 -6.97 -8.77
N GLU A 243 -20.54 -7.79 -9.83
CA GLU A 243 -21.39 -7.74 -11.01
C GLU A 243 -22.84 -8.18 -10.75
N VAL A 244 -23.08 -8.98 -9.71
CA VAL A 244 -24.42 -9.38 -9.31
C VAL A 244 -25.17 -8.19 -8.72
N ARG A 245 -26.18 -7.68 -9.44
CA ARG A 245 -27.04 -6.59 -8.96
C ARG A 245 -27.89 -7.06 -7.76
N VAL A 246 -28.05 -6.16 -6.80
CA VAL A 246 -28.94 -6.40 -5.67
C VAL A 246 -30.39 -6.33 -6.12
N ASP A 247 -31.09 -7.44 -6.08
CA ASP A 247 -32.45 -7.61 -6.52
C ASP A 247 -33.36 -7.97 -5.33
N LEU A 248 -34.40 -7.17 -5.09
CA LEU A 248 -35.36 -7.39 -4.03
C LEU A 248 -36.27 -8.60 -4.24
N GLU A 249 -36.36 -9.12 -5.47
CA GLU A 249 -37.13 -10.33 -5.77
C GLU A 249 -36.36 -11.59 -5.33
N ARG A 250 -35.05 -11.56 -5.26
CA ARG A 250 -34.24 -12.68 -4.81
C ARG A 250 -34.36 -12.89 -3.30
N PRO A 251 -34.69 -14.11 -2.83
CA PRO A 251 -34.93 -14.36 -1.41
C PRO A 251 -33.69 -14.17 -0.54
N GLU A 252 -32.49 -14.39 -1.10
CA GLU A 252 -31.21 -14.22 -0.37
C GLU A 252 -30.92 -12.74 -0.13
N HIS A 253 -31.05 -11.90 -1.15
CA HIS A 253 -30.89 -10.45 -1.04
C HIS A 253 -31.90 -9.83 -0.07
N ARG A 254 -33.15 -10.30 -0.16
CA ARG A 254 -34.22 -9.87 0.76
C ARG A 254 -33.94 -10.25 2.21
N ARG A 255 -33.38 -11.44 2.46
CA ARG A 255 -32.97 -11.86 3.82
C ARG A 255 -31.84 -11.01 4.36
N ALA A 256 -30.82 -10.72 3.55
CA ALA A 256 -29.69 -9.86 3.94
C ALA A 256 -30.17 -8.46 4.30
N LEU A 257 -30.96 -7.80 3.45
CA LEU A 257 -31.52 -6.49 3.72
C LEU A 257 -32.46 -6.50 4.94
N LYS A 258 -33.26 -7.56 5.12
CA LYS A 258 -34.07 -7.72 6.34
C LYS A 258 -33.22 -7.88 7.58
N GLY A 259 -32.09 -8.60 7.49
CA GLY A 259 -31.13 -8.73 8.57
C GLY A 259 -30.53 -7.40 8.99
N LEU A 260 -30.06 -6.61 8.02
CA LEU A 260 -29.55 -5.24 8.25
C LEU A 260 -30.60 -4.35 8.91
N HIS A 261 -31.85 -4.39 8.42
CA HIS A 261 -32.95 -3.63 8.99
C HIS A 261 -33.23 -4.02 10.45
N LEU A 262 -33.26 -5.31 10.78
CA LEU A 262 -33.48 -5.81 12.14
C LEU A 262 -32.31 -5.45 13.06
N ALA A 263 -31.07 -5.56 12.56
CA ALA A 263 -29.86 -5.21 13.32
C ALA A 263 -29.81 -3.71 13.66
N SER A 264 -30.42 -2.83 12.85
CA SER A 264 -30.52 -1.41 13.19
C SER A 264 -31.42 -1.12 14.41
N ALA A 265 -32.11 -2.14 14.96
CA ALA A 265 -33.00 -2.05 16.13
C ALA A 265 -33.94 -0.83 16.13
N PRO A 266 -34.71 -0.61 15.05
CA PRO A 266 -35.49 0.64 14.89
C PRO A 266 -36.53 0.83 15.98
N ASP A 267 -37.08 -0.24 16.52
CA ASP A 267 -38.17 -0.18 17.51
C ASP A 267 -37.68 0.14 18.94
N ARG A 268 -36.43 -0.26 19.28
CA ARG A 268 -35.81 0.08 20.58
C ARG A 268 -35.45 1.56 20.68
N TYR A 269 -35.10 2.17 19.54
CA TYR A 269 -34.71 3.60 19.49
C TYR A 269 -35.89 4.52 19.67
N VAL A 270 -37.04 4.23 19.05
CA VAL A 270 -38.29 5.00 19.21
C VAL A 270 -38.73 4.95 20.69
N ALA A 271 -38.62 3.81 21.36
CA ALA A 271 -38.93 3.70 22.78
C ALA A 271 -37.95 4.50 23.67
N ALA A 272 -36.65 4.52 23.36
CA ALA A 272 -35.61 5.26 24.12
C ALA A 272 -35.76 6.79 23.90
N ALA A 273 -36.02 7.24 22.66
CA ALA A 273 -36.27 8.65 22.35
C ALA A 273 -37.54 9.19 23.00
N ALA A 274 -38.58 8.37 23.10
CA ALA A 274 -39.82 8.72 23.79
C ALA A 274 -39.64 8.88 25.32
N VAL A 275 -38.65 8.19 25.90
CA VAL A 275 -38.32 8.31 27.35
C VAL A 275 -37.42 9.51 27.64
N ALA A 276 -36.57 9.93 26.69
CA ALA A 276 -35.56 10.98 26.89
C ALA A 276 -36.05 12.44 26.75
N SER A 277 -37.23 12.69 26.20
CA SER A 277 -37.71 14.06 25.97
C SER A 277 -39.23 14.23 26.30
N PRO A 278 -39.56 14.66 27.54
CA PRO A 278 -40.93 14.96 27.89
C PRO A 278 -41.52 16.21 27.18
N LEU A 279 -40.68 17.06 26.57
CA LEU A 279 -41.07 18.35 25.99
C LEU A 279 -41.48 18.32 24.51
N MET A 280 -41.26 17.19 23.80
CA MET A 280 -41.65 17.01 22.39
C MET A 280 -42.99 16.25 22.23
N ARG A 281 -43.72 15.97 23.32
CA ARG A 281 -44.91 15.10 23.30
C ARG A 281 -46.14 15.76 22.64
N VAL A 282 -46.15 17.05 22.38
CA VAL A 282 -47.38 17.76 21.93
C VAL A 282 -47.49 17.91 20.42
N GLN A 283 -46.39 17.76 19.69
CA GLN A 283 -46.43 17.90 18.21
C GLN A 283 -46.44 16.55 17.47
N ASP A 284 -46.03 15.45 18.10
CA ASP A 284 -45.95 14.15 17.44
C ASP A 284 -47.24 13.30 17.63
N GLU A 285 -48.12 13.63 18.57
CA GLU A 285 -49.40 12.90 18.72
C GLU A 285 -50.39 13.17 17.58
N GLU A 286 -50.37 14.35 16.96
CA GLU A 286 -51.17 14.62 15.76
C GLU A 286 -50.64 13.94 14.51
N ALA A 287 -49.28 13.77 14.36
CA ALA A 287 -48.66 13.03 13.28
C ALA A 287 -48.85 11.51 13.44
N ALA A 288 -48.82 10.99 14.68
CA ALA A 288 -49.02 9.57 14.97
C ALA A 288 -50.49 9.13 14.78
N ALA A 289 -51.46 10.03 15.05
CA ALA A 289 -52.87 9.74 14.83
C ALA A 289 -53.28 9.73 13.35
N ALA A 290 -52.59 10.48 12.50
CA ALA A 290 -52.82 10.49 11.04
C ALA A 290 -52.25 9.25 10.33
N VAL A 291 -51.30 8.53 10.94
CA VAL A 291 -50.67 7.33 10.38
C VAL A 291 -51.40 6.02 10.73
N SER A 292 -52.28 6.03 11.76
CA SER A 292 -52.96 4.80 12.22
C SER A 292 -54.13 4.35 11.32
N GLY A 293 -54.49 5.10 10.28
CA GLY A 293 -55.65 4.83 9.41
C GLY A 293 -55.37 4.06 8.12
N LYS A 294 -54.10 3.77 7.76
CA LYS A 294 -53.77 2.97 6.58
C LYS A 294 -52.95 1.73 6.95
N LYS A 295 -53.60 0.58 6.98
CA LYS A 295 -52.93 -0.76 6.88
C LYS A 295 -52.22 -0.89 5.52
N GLY A 296 -51.34 0.04 5.17
CA GLY A 296 -50.49 0.02 4.01
C GLY A 296 -49.11 -0.47 4.42
N SER A 297 -48.80 -1.67 3.99
CA SER A 297 -47.49 -2.28 3.84
C SER A 297 -46.36 -1.72 4.74
N LYS A 298 -46.06 -2.42 5.85
CA LYS A 298 -44.89 -2.23 6.73
C LYS A 298 -43.53 -2.37 5.99
N ARG A 299 -43.49 -2.29 4.64
CA ARG A 299 -42.35 -2.66 3.78
C ARG A 299 -41.40 -1.50 3.43
N HIS A 300 -41.82 -0.26 3.51
CA HIS A 300 -41.01 0.89 3.17
C HIS A 300 -41.08 1.98 4.23
N ASN A 301 -40.08 2.01 5.12
CA ASN A 301 -39.86 3.19 5.95
C ASN A 301 -38.52 3.80 5.57
N PRO A 302 -38.47 4.91 4.81
CA PRO A 302 -37.24 5.55 4.34
C PRO A 302 -36.31 5.98 5.47
N GLU A 303 -36.85 6.36 6.63
CA GLU A 303 -36.04 6.77 7.78
C GLU A 303 -35.14 5.64 8.31
N LYS A 304 -35.57 4.39 8.14
CA LYS A 304 -34.80 3.22 8.58
C LYS A 304 -33.51 3.04 7.79
N TRP A 305 -33.55 3.35 6.51
CA TRP A 305 -32.38 3.31 5.64
C TRP A 305 -31.45 4.50 5.85
N ARG A 306 -32.03 5.72 6.02
CA ARG A 306 -31.26 6.92 6.37
C ARG A 306 -30.49 6.77 7.68
N ARG A 307 -31.06 6.05 8.65
CA ARG A 307 -30.38 5.74 9.92
C ARG A 307 -29.15 4.87 9.74
N LEU A 308 -29.17 3.95 8.77
CA LEU A 308 -28.01 3.15 8.40
C LEU A 308 -26.97 3.94 7.57
N GLY A 309 -27.31 5.15 7.15
CA GLY A 309 -26.43 5.98 6.34
C GLY A 309 -26.60 5.80 4.84
N PHE A 310 -27.74 5.24 4.39
CA PHE A 310 -28.15 5.32 2.99
C PHE A 310 -28.72 6.69 2.67
N GLU A 311 -28.48 7.19 1.48
CA GLU A 311 -29.00 8.50 1.04
C GLU A 311 -30.40 8.37 0.43
N THR A 312 -30.63 7.28 -0.30
CA THR A 312 -31.88 7.05 -1.02
C THR A 312 -32.87 6.22 -0.23
N GLU A 313 -34.15 6.27 -0.63
CA GLU A 313 -35.19 5.42 -0.08
C GLU A 313 -35.13 3.98 -0.60
N SER A 314 -34.35 3.75 -1.67
CA SER A 314 -34.15 2.45 -2.28
C SER A 314 -32.72 1.96 -2.04
N PRO A 315 -32.48 1.14 -1.00
CA PRO A 315 -31.14 0.66 -0.70
C PRO A 315 -30.53 -0.16 -1.83
N ALA A 316 -31.32 -0.77 -2.69
CA ALA A 316 -30.83 -1.54 -3.82
C ALA A 316 -30.05 -0.69 -4.84
N GLN A 317 -30.41 0.59 -5.00
CA GLN A 317 -29.72 1.50 -5.91
C GLN A 317 -28.33 1.88 -5.38
N GLU A 318 -28.18 2.00 -4.08
CA GLU A 318 -26.89 2.37 -3.47
C GLU A 318 -25.84 1.27 -3.56
N PHE A 319 -26.28 0.03 -3.75
CA PHE A 319 -25.36 -1.09 -4.04
C PHE A 319 -24.96 -1.19 -5.52
N GLU A 320 -25.39 -0.28 -6.40
CA GLU A 320 -25.14 -0.42 -7.86
C GLU A 320 -23.65 -0.50 -8.19
N GLN A 321 -22.81 0.27 -7.53
CA GLN A 321 -21.36 0.27 -7.76
C GLN A 321 -20.65 -0.94 -7.15
N ALA A 322 -21.00 -1.33 -5.94
CA ALA A 322 -20.37 -2.42 -5.20
C ALA A 322 -21.08 -3.78 -5.37
N GLY A 323 -22.26 -3.78 -5.98
CA GLY A 323 -23.04 -4.97 -6.24
C GLY A 323 -23.41 -5.78 -4.99
N PHE A 324 -23.59 -7.08 -5.20
CA PHE A 324 -23.84 -8.00 -4.09
C PHE A 324 -22.63 -8.14 -3.15
N LEU A 325 -21.40 -7.89 -3.63
CA LEU A 325 -20.20 -7.88 -2.80
C LEU A 325 -20.31 -6.87 -1.66
N GLY A 326 -20.67 -5.61 -1.96
CA GLY A 326 -20.84 -4.58 -0.93
C GLY A 326 -21.97 -4.92 0.06
N MET A 327 -23.03 -5.57 -0.40
CA MET A 327 -24.10 -6.03 0.50
C MET A 327 -23.63 -7.17 1.41
N MET A 328 -22.81 -8.09 0.91
CA MET A 328 -22.20 -9.16 1.71
C MET A 328 -21.28 -8.57 2.79
N ASP A 329 -20.41 -7.63 2.41
CA ASP A 329 -19.45 -7.00 3.33
C ASP A 329 -20.17 -6.26 4.47
N LEU A 330 -21.16 -5.43 4.15
CA LEU A 330 -21.96 -4.75 5.16
C LEU A 330 -22.71 -5.73 6.08
N THR A 331 -23.32 -6.75 5.50
CA THR A 331 -24.07 -7.78 6.26
C THR A 331 -23.13 -8.56 7.17
N ASP A 332 -21.95 -8.92 6.67
CA ASP A 332 -20.94 -9.67 7.42
C ASP A 332 -20.38 -8.87 8.58
N TYR A 333 -20.10 -7.56 8.35
CA TYR A 333 -19.69 -6.62 9.39
C TYR A 333 -20.72 -6.53 10.50
N VAL A 334 -22.00 -6.28 10.16
CA VAL A 334 -23.08 -6.15 11.13
C VAL A 334 -23.28 -7.43 11.94
N ARG A 335 -23.20 -8.60 11.29
CA ARG A 335 -23.35 -9.90 11.95
C ARG A 335 -22.21 -10.23 12.90
N LYS A 336 -20.95 -9.91 12.50
CA LYS A 336 -19.76 -10.23 13.30
C LYS A 336 -19.53 -9.24 14.45
N ASN A 337 -20.02 -8.01 14.30
CA ASN A 337 -19.77 -6.90 15.23
C ASN A 337 -21.08 -6.31 15.78
N GLU A 338 -22.06 -7.14 16.13
CA GLU A 338 -23.40 -6.69 16.52
C GLU A 338 -23.39 -5.64 17.64
N ASP A 339 -22.66 -5.89 18.73
CA ASP A 339 -22.55 -4.94 19.86
C ASP A 339 -21.84 -3.65 19.48
N GLY A 340 -20.76 -3.72 18.70
CA GLY A 340 -20.03 -2.57 18.21
C GLY A 340 -20.88 -1.72 17.27
N PHE A 341 -21.64 -2.37 16.40
CA PHE A 341 -22.56 -1.71 15.48
C PHE A 341 -23.71 -1.01 16.21
N GLN A 342 -24.29 -1.61 17.26
CA GLN A 342 -25.31 -0.97 18.08
C GLN A 342 -24.77 0.26 18.80
N LYS A 343 -23.57 0.18 19.38
CA LYS A 343 -22.90 1.33 20.02
C LYS A 343 -22.64 2.46 19.00
N LEU A 344 -22.18 2.10 17.80
CA LEU A 344 -21.96 3.06 16.73
C LEU A 344 -23.25 3.78 16.33
N LEU A 345 -24.34 3.05 16.09
CA LEU A 345 -25.63 3.65 15.75
C LEU A 345 -26.18 4.55 16.86
N LEU A 346 -25.96 4.19 18.12
CA LEU A 346 -26.33 5.02 19.26
C LEU A 346 -25.50 6.32 19.30
N GLU A 347 -24.19 6.22 19.14
CA GLU A 347 -23.29 7.38 19.06
C GLU A 347 -23.69 8.30 17.90
N GLN A 348 -23.94 7.75 16.72
CA GLN A 348 -24.37 8.54 15.55
C GLN A 348 -25.74 9.21 15.78
N SER A 349 -26.65 8.54 16.46
CA SER A 349 -27.98 9.11 16.72
C SER A 349 -27.95 10.32 17.67
N SER A 350 -26.94 10.42 18.54
CA SER A 350 -26.76 11.57 19.44
C SER A 350 -26.17 12.80 18.76
N ARG A 351 -25.65 12.67 17.53
CA ARG A 351 -25.04 13.77 16.77
C ARG A 351 -26.07 14.45 15.85
N PRO A 352 -25.84 15.74 15.48
CA PRO A 352 -26.59 16.42 14.43
C PRO A 352 -26.57 15.63 13.12
N LEU A 353 -27.61 15.76 12.28
CA LEU A 353 -27.75 14.97 11.04
C LEU A 353 -26.58 15.16 10.04
N ASN A 354 -26.03 16.36 9.95
CA ASN A 354 -24.90 16.69 9.07
C ASN A 354 -23.56 16.11 9.55
N GLU A 355 -23.39 15.90 10.86
CA GLU A 355 -22.17 15.34 11.44
C GLU A 355 -22.16 13.80 11.50
N ARG A 356 -23.29 13.17 11.18
CA ARG A 356 -23.41 11.70 11.23
C ARG A 356 -22.63 11.04 10.11
N CYS A 357 -21.75 10.08 10.49
CA CYS A 357 -21.09 9.24 9.52
C CYS A 357 -22.10 8.32 8.82
N PRO A 358 -22.18 8.30 7.49
CA PRO A 358 -23.07 7.41 6.74
C PRO A 358 -22.49 5.99 6.71
N VAL A 359 -22.81 5.16 7.72
CA VAL A 359 -22.20 3.84 7.97
C VAL A 359 -22.26 2.90 6.77
N ALA A 360 -23.43 2.81 6.12
CA ALA A 360 -23.59 1.95 4.95
C ALA A 360 -22.72 2.42 3.77
N ARG A 361 -22.74 3.73 3.48
CA ARG A 361 -21.92 4.32 2.43
C ARG A 361 -20.42 4.16 2.73
N ALA A 362 -20.02 4.32 3.99
CA ALA A 362 -18.64 4.08 4.41
C ALA A 362 -18.22 2.61 4.19
N SER A 363 -19.11 1.65 4.46
CA SER A 363 -18.86 0.23 4.17
C SER A 363 -18.66 -0.03 2.69
N LEU A 364 -19.53 0.53 1.83
CA LEU A 364 -19.40 0.41 0.38
C LEU A 364 -18.11 1.06 -0.13
N ALA A 365 -17.76 2.22 0.42
CA ALA A 365 -16.51 2.91 0.12
C ALA A 365 -15.28 2.04 0.42
N VAL A 366 -15.22 1.41 1.59
CA VAL A 366 -14.12 0.50 1.95
C VAL A 366 -14.09 -0.73 1.04
N THR A 367 -15.24 -1.32 0.67
CA THR A 367 -15.31 -2.40 -0.31
C THR A 367 -14.66 -1.97 -1.63
N MET A 368 -14.97 -0.77 -2.13
CA MET A 368 -14.40 -0.26 -3.39
C MET A 368 -12.90 0.05 -3.26
N ILE A 369 -12.46 0.64 -2.16
CA ILE A 369 -11.02 0.87 -1.91
C ILE A 369 -10.23 -0.45 -1.96
N LEU A 370 -10.71 -1.50 -1.27
CA LEU A 370 -10.07 -2.80 -1.31
C LEU A 370 -10.09 -3.42 -2.70
N TYR A 371 -11.21 -3.27 -3.41
CA TYR A 371 -11.39 -3.79 -4.77
C TYR A 371 -10.38 -3.17 -5.74
N GLU A 372 -10.18 -1.88 -5.67
CA GLU A 372 -9.19 -1.14 -6.45
C GLU A 372 -7.75 -1.47 -6.02
N HIS A 373 -7.50 -1.49 -4.70
CA HIS A 373 -6.18 -1.81 -4.15
C HIS A 373 -5.64 -3.17 -4.61
N PHE A 374 -6.50 -4.20 -4.60
CA PHE A 374 -6.14 -5.54 -5.07
C PHE A 374 -6.23 -5.69 -6.60
N GLU A 375 -6.60 -4.64 -7.32
CA GLU A 375 -6.68 -4.63 -8.79
C GLU A 375 -7.57 -5.76 -9.33
N VAL A 376 -8.77 -5.92 -8.73
CA VAL A 376 -9.66 -7.06 -9.03
C VAL A 376 -10.17 -7.03 -10.46
N ASP A 377 -10.32 -5.85 -11.09
CA ASP A 377 -10.79 -5.70 -12.47
C ASP A 377 -9.71 -5.98 -13.54
N LYS A 378 -8.42 -6.00 -13.14
CA LYS A 378 -7.36 -6.31 -14.10
C LYS A 378 -7.50 -7.75 -14.56
N ALA A 379 -7.69 -7.94 -15.85
CA ALA A 379 -7.97 -9.24 -16.45
C ALA A 379 -6.87 -10.26 -16.15
N MET A 380 -7.26 -11.48 -15.75
CA MET A 380 -6.36 -12.62 -15.49
C MET A 380 -5.38 -12.88 -16.65
N GLU A 381 -5.79 -12.67 -17.91
CA GLU A 381 -4.98 -12.93 -19.10
C GLU A 381 -3.64 -12.16 -19.12
N ASN A 382 -3.61 -10.96 -18.56
CA ASN A 382 -2.37 -10.15 -18.47
C ASN A 382 -1.54 -10.44 -17.21
N GLU A 383 -2.17 -10.83 -16.12
CA GLU A 383 -1.47 -11.20 -14.89
C GLU A 383 -0.89 -12.62 -14.97
N ASP A 384 -1.64 -13.59 -15.53
CA ASP A 384 -1.16 -14.95 -15.70
C ASP A 384 0.06 -14.96 -16.62
N ALA A 385 0.01 -14.31 -17.78
CA ALA A 385 1.14 -14.24 -18.70
C ALA A 385 2.38 -13.51 -18.12
N ARG A 386 2.18 -12.51 -17.26
CA ARG A 386 3.27 -11.84 -16.55
C ARG A 386 3.75 -12.64 -15.35
N GLY A 387 2.83 -13.21 -14.57
CA GLY A 387 3.13 -14.06 -13.42
C GLY A 387 3.92 -15.31 -13.83
N TYR A 388 3.51 -15.98 -14.91
CA TYR A 388 4.24 -17.14 -15.44
C TYR A 388 5.63 -16.78 -15.95
N ARG A 389 5.80 -15.68 -16.68
CA ARG A 389 7.12 -15.20 -17.10
C ARG A 389 8.04 -14.79 -15.93
N MET A 390 7.46 -14.35 -14.81
CA MET A 390 8.21 -14.02 -13.60
C MET A 390 8.51 -15.25 -12.72
N LEU A 391 7.71 -16.32 -12.82
CA LEU A 391 7.99 -17.60 -12.17
C LEU A 391 9.13 -18.36 -12.83
N ASP A 392 9.32 -18.18 -14.14
CA ASP A 392 10.47 -18.73 -14.89
C ASP A 392 11.80 -18.02 -14.54
N ALA A 393 11.75 -16.87 -13.84
CA ALA A 393 12.94 -16.27 -13.26
C ALA A 393 13.41 -17.07 -12.04
N GLU A 394 14.73 -17.24 -11.88
CA GLU A 394 15.36 -18.08 -10.85
C GLU A 394 14.90 -17.83 -9.40
N ARG A 395 14.16 -16.75 -9.14
CA ARG A 395 13.51 -16.45 -7.85
C ARG A 395 12.14 -15.82 -8.08
N PRO A 396 11.04 -16.49 -7.68
CA PRO A 396 9.71 -15.88 -7.71
C PRO A 396 9.70 -14.62 -6.82
N ASN A 397 9.22 -13.53 -7.39
CA ASN A 397 9.14 -12.28 -6.65
C ASN A 397 8.04 -12.39 -5.58
N ASP A 398 8.42 -12.35 -4.31
CA ASP A 398 7.50 -12.42 -3.15
C ASP A 398 6.33 -11.41 -3.23
N ARG A 399 6.49 -10.33 -4.01
CA ARG A 399 5.46 -9.31 -4.24
C ARG A 399 4.28 -9.78 -5.10
N LEU A 400 4.43 -10.91 -5.83
CA LEU A 400 3.32 -11.47 -6.62
C LEU A 400 2.23 -12.08 -5.73
N PHE A 401 2.63 -12.56 -4.55
CA PHE A 401 1.72 -13.20 -3.60
C PHE A 401 1.14 -12.17 -2.65
N ARG A 402 -0.19 -12.05 -2.65
CA ARG A 402 -0.94 -11.12 -1.80
C ARG A 402 -1.87 -11.90 -0.85
N PRO A 403 -1.34 -12.57 0.18
CA PRO A 403 -2.15 -13.41 1.08
C PRO A 403 -3.27 -12.62 1.77
N LEU A 404 -3.08 -11.34 2.03
CA LEU A 404 -4.08 -10.46 2.63
C LEU A 404 -5.37 -10.37 1.80
N LEU A 405 -5.33 -10.60 0.48
CA LEU A 405 -6.54 -10.71 -0.36
C LEU A 405 -7.52 -11.77 0.19
N LEU A 406 -7.00 -12.86 0.75
CA LEU A 406 -7.80 -13.94 1.33
C LEU A 406 -8.45 -13.56 2.66
N GLN A 407 -7.99 -12.47 3.27
CA GLN A 407 -8.53 -11.93 4.52
C GLN A 407 -9.51 -10.77 4.30
N TRP A 408 -10.19 -10.77 3.15
CA TRP A 408 -11.06 -9.69 2.68
C TRP A 408 -12.02 -9.15 3.75
N SER A 409 -12.79 -10.02 4.38
CA SER A 409 -13.80 -9.62 5.38
C SER A 409 -13.16 -8.98 6.63
N ARG A 410 -11.94 -9.39 7.01
CA ARG A 410 -11.21 -8.79 8.13
C ARG A 410 -10.67 -7.41 7.74
N LEU A 411 -10.06 -7.31 6.56
CA LEU A 411 -9.58 -6.03 6.05
C LEU A 411 -10.72 -5.01 5.86
N HIS A 412 -11.88 -5.47 5.37
CA HIS A 412 -13.06 -4.62 5.26
C HIS A 412 -13.50 -4.10 6.65
N THR A 413 -13.57 -4.98 7.65
CA THR A 413 -13.92 -4.59 9.03
C THR A 413 -12.92 -3.58 9.60
N ALA A 414 -11.62 -3.83 9.45
CA ALA A 414 -10.57 -2.94 9.94
C ALA A 414 -10.58 -1.59 9.21
N GLY A 415 -10.73 -1.60 7.89
CA GLY A 415 -10.87 -0.40 7.06
C GLY A 415 -12.10 0.44 7.44
N LEU A 416 -13.21 -0.23 7.74
CA LEU A 416 -14.43 0.44 8.19
C LEU A 416 -14.26 1.09 9.58
N HIS A 417 -13.60 0.41 10.51
CA HIS A 417 -13.23 1.01 11.80
C HIS A 417 -12.28 2.20 11.63
N ALA A 418 -11.31 2.10 10.71
CA ALA A 418 -10.44 3.21 10.36
C ALA A 418 -11.24 4.39 9.77
N PHE A 419 -12.24 4.11 8.92
CA PHE A 419 -13.14 5.14 8.37
C PHE A 419 -13.88 5.90 9.48
N PHE A 420 -14.47 5.20 10.44
CA PHE A 420 -15.16 5.84 11.56
C PHE A 420 -14.21 6.66 12.44
N ARG A 421 -13.00 6.16 12.66
CA ARG A 421 -11.96 6.87 13.40
C ARG A 421 -11.53 8.15 12.70
N MET A 422 -11.29 8.09 11.38
CA MET A 422 -10.94 9.27 10.58
C MET A 422 -12.08 10.28 10.53
N TRP A 423 -13.31 9.82 10.34
CA TRP A 423 -14.50 10.68 10.38
C TRP A 423 -14.59 11.49 11.69
N LYS A 424 -14.34 10.83 12.80
CA LYS A 424 -14.36 11.45 14.12
C LYS A 424 -13.17 12.40 14.35
N ALA A 425 -11.98 11.98 13.94
CA ALA A 425 -10.75 12.75 14.13
C ALA A 425 -10.70 14.02 13.28
N THR A 426 -11.36 14.02 12.12
CA THR A 426 -11.41 15.17 11.20
C THR A 426 -12.60 16.09 11.48
N TRP A 427 -13.51 15.74 12.40
CA TRP A 427 -14.78 16.47 12.64
C TRP A 427 -15.60 16.61 11.34
N ALA A 428 -15.59 15.56 10.51
CA ALA A 428 -16.18 15.57 9.20
C ALA A 428 -17.71 15.75 9.24
N GLU A 429 -18.22 16.49 8.26
CA GLU A 429 -19.62 16.59 7.92
C GLU A 429 -19.95 15.76 6.66
N ARG A 430 -21.23 15.63 6.33
CA ARG A 430 -21.66 14.81 5.17
C ARG A 430 -21.01 15.24 3.86
N GLU A 431 -20.74 16.53 3.70
CA GLU A 431 -20.07 17.11 2.52
C GLU A 431 -18.58 16.75 2.46
N ASP A 432 -17.99 16.35 3.59
CA ASP A 432 -16.58 15.94 3.66
C ASP A 432 -16.36 14.45 3.36
N PHE A 433 -17.40 13.71 2.98
CA PHE A 433 -17.32 12.26 2.79
C PHE A 433 -16.19 11.86 1.85
N GLU A 434 -16.07 12.52 0.70
CA GLU A 434 -15.02 12.21 -0.30
C GLU A 434 -13.61 12.52 0.23
N LYS A 435 -13.47 13.53 1.09
CA LYS A 435 -12.17 13.84 1.74
C LYS A 435 -11.75 12.75 2.73
N VAL A 436 -12.72 12.22 3.50
CA VAL A 436 -12.45 11.10 4.42
C VAL A 436 -12.22 9.80 3.65
N TYR A 437 -12.98 9.56 2.56
CA TYR A 437 -12.76 8.44 1.65
C TYR A 437 -11.31 8.42 1.16
N GLU A 438 -10.81 9.55 0.66
CA GLU A 438 -9.45 9.66 0.17
C GLU A 438 -8.39 9.41 1.26
N LEU A 439 -8.59 9.91 2.47
CA LEU A 439 -7.70 9.61 3.60
C LEU A 439 -7.66 8.12 3.93
N VAL A 440 -8.82 7.45 3.94
CA VAL A 440 -8.89 6.02 4.22
C VAL A 440 -8.30 5.21 3.07
N ARG A 441 -8.46 5.64 1.82
CA ARG A 441 -7.82 5.04 0.65
C ARG A 441 -6.29 5.07 0.81
N ILE A 442 -5.73 6.24 1.10
CA ILE A 442 -4.28 6.39 1.33
C ILE A 442 -3.82 5.53 2.51
N LEU A 443 -4.58 5.49 3.60
CA LEU A 443 -4.27 4.66 4.76
C LEU A 443 -4.21 3.17 4.42
N ILE A 444 -5.21 2.66 3.71
CA ILE A 444 -5.26 1.25 3.29
C ILE A 444 -4.12 0.95 2.31
N GLU A 445 -3.88 1.81 1.32
CA GLU A 445 -2.78 1.65 0.38
C GLU A 445 -1.42 1.64 1.08
N GLN A 446 -1.23 2.51 2.08
CA GLN A 446 0.00 2.58 2.85
C GLN A 446 0.19 1.34 3.72
N VAL A 447 -0.80 0.94 4.49
CA VAL A 447 -0.67 -0.15 5.48
C VAL A 447 -0.72 -1.53 4.80
N VAL A 448 -1.73 -1.77 3.94
CA VAL A 448 -1.90 -3.05 3.26
C VAL A 448 -0.91 -3.20 2.11
N GLY A 449 -0.63 -2.13 1.37
CA GLY A 449 0.30 -2.14 0.23
C GLY A 449 1.77 -2.31 0.64
N GLN A 450 2.16 -1.85 1.82
CA GLN A 450 3.51 -2.06 2.35
C GLN A 450 3.65 -3.33 3.20
N ALA A 451 2.54 -4.02 3.48
CA ALA A 451 2.59 -5.25 4.23
C ALA A 451 3.34 -6.35 3.45
N GLY A 452 4.41 -6.86 4.04
CA GLY A 452 5.12 -8.01 3.49
C GLY A 452 4.24 -9.27 3.50
N ARG A 453 4.58 -10.24 2.65
CA ARG A 453 3.87 -11.52 2.51
C ARG A 453 3.65 -12.28 3.85
N THR A 454 4.63 -12.19 4.74
CA THR A 454 4.64 -12.91 6.02
C THR A 454 3.96 -12.14 7.15
N LYS A 455 3.57 -10.88 6.92
CA LYS A 455 2.91 -10.06 7.94
C LYS A 455 1.53 -10.63 8.26
N ASP A 456 1.24 -10.84 9.55
CA ASP A 456 -0.07 -11.35 9.95
C ASP A 456 -1.16 -10.29 9.77
N VAL A 457 -2.36 -10.76 9.48
CA VAL A 457 -3.52 -9.89 9.33
C VAL A 457 -3.86 -9.14 10.62
N LEU A 458 -3.58 -9.72 11.79
CA LEU A 458 -3.75 -9.04 13.09
C LEU A 458 -2.85 -7.81 13.21
N GLU A 459 -1.59 -7.92 12.83
CA GLU A 459 -0.65 -6.80 12.82
C GLU A 459 -1.10 -5.69 11.86
N VAL A 460 -1.68 -6.08 10.71
CA VAL A 460 -2.24 -5.13 9.74
C VAL A 460 -3.47 -4.41 10.31
N GLU A 461 -4.33 -5.15 11.04
CA GLU A 461 -5.50 -4.56 11.72
C GLU A 461 -5.08 -3.56 12.79
N ASP A 462 -4.05 -3.89 13.58
CA ASP A 462 -3.50 -3.01 14.62
C ASP A 462 -2.88 -1.76 13.98
N ASP A 463 -2.07 -1.91 12.93
CA ASP A 463 -1.49 -0.78 12.19
C ASP A 463 -2.57 0.16 11.62
N LEU A 464 -3.66 -0.39 11.07
CA LEU A 464 -4.79 0.41 10.57
C LEU A 464 -5.47 1.21 11.69
N GLN A 465 -5.49 0.68 12.92
CA GLN A 465 -6.10 1.34 14.08
C GLN A 465 -5.19 2.39 14.71
N GLU A 466 -3.89 2.15 14.74
CA GLU A 466 -2.91 2.99 15.41
C GLU A 466 -2.38 4.16 14.55
N TYR A 467 -2.59 4.11 13.22
CA TYR A 467 -2.04 5.11 12.32
C TYR A 467 -2.54 6.51 12.63
N ASP A 468 -1.61 7.43 12.94
CA ASP A 468 -1.94 8.80 13.34
C ASP A 468 -2.44 9.66 12.16
N LEU A 469 -3.45 10.51 12.43
CA LEU A 469 -4.03 11.43 11.44
C LEU A 469 -2.99 12.46 10.95
N ALA A 470 -2.13 12.97 11.82
CA ALA A 470 -1.12 13.95 11.45
C ALA A 470 -0.13 13.35 10.43
N ARG A 471 0.34 12.14 10.70
CA ARG A 471 1.21 11.39 9.78
C ARG A 471 0.50 11.06 8.46
N LEU A 472 -0.79 10.73 8.50
CA LEU A 472 -1.59 10.46 7.30
C LEU A 472 -1.74 11.71 6.43
N ARG A 473 -1.95 12.88 7.05
CA ARG A 473 -1.99 14.17 6.35
C ARG A 473 -0.65 14.52 5.71
N GLU A 474 0.46 14.26 6.40
CA GLU A 474 1.79 14.45 5.84
C GLU A 474 2.02 13.56 4.61
N LEU A 475 1.63 12.29 4.70
CA LEU A 475 1.67 11.37 3.56
C LEU A 475 0.80 11.85 2.39
N GLN A 476 -0.43 12.30 2.66
CA GLN A 476 -1.31 12.86 1.64
C GLN A 476 -0.67 14.06 0.93
N MET A 477 -0.07 14.96 1.69
CA MET A 477 0.64 16.12 1.11
C MET A 477 1.82 15.69 0.25
N GLY A 478 2.59 14.70 0.71
CA GLY A 478 3.70 14.14 -0.07
C GLY A 478 3.25 13.51 -1.40
N LEU A 479 2.14 12.77 -1.40
CA LEU A 479 1.56 12.20 -2.62
C LEU A 479 1.04 13.26 -3.59
N LEU A 480 0.44 14.34 -3.08
CA LEU A 480 0.03 15.48 -3.88
C LEU A 480 1.24 16.17 -4.51
N ASP A 481 2.30 16.42 -3.73
CA ASP A 481 3.54 17.01 -4.24
C ASP A 481 4.13 16.16 -5.39
N LEU A 482 4.18 14.84 -5.25
CA LEU A 482 4.65 13.92 -6.29
C LEU A 482 3.76 13.95 -7.54
N SER A 483 2.44 13.94 -7.36
CA SER A 483 1.50 14.02 -8.49
C SER A 483 1.63 15.32 -9.26
N PHE A 484 1.84 16.45 -8.57
CA PHE A 484 2.10 17.73 -9.20
C PHE A 484 3.47 17.78 -9.88
N GLU A 485 4.49 17.14 -9.29
CA GLU A 485 5.84 17.09 -9.87
C GLU A 485 5.86 16.34 -11.20
N ASP A 486 5.12 15.25 -11.34
CA ASP A 486 5.00 14.48 -12.58
C ASP A 486 4.28 15.28 -13.69
N GLN A 487 3.22 16.01 -13.35
CA GLN A 487 2.41 16.73 -14.32
C GLN A 487 2.93 18.12 -14.65
N TRP A 488 3.55 18.80 -13.68
CA TRP A 488 3.88 20.23 -13.72
C TRP A 488 5.35 20.52 -13.39
N GLY A 489 6.22 19.49 -13.40
CA GLY A 489 7.60 19.55 -12.89
C GLY A 489 8.38 20.77 -13.36
N ALA A 490 8.31 21.15 -14.63
CA ALA A 490 9.01 22.32 -15.16
C ALA A 490 8.48 23.64 -14.56
N HIS A 491 7.16 23.77 -14.42
CA HIS A 491 6.53 24.96 -13.83
C HIS A 491 6.76 25.03 -12.32
N LEU A 492 6.68 23.90 -11.61
CA LEU A 492 6.97 23.83 -10.18
C LEU A 492 8.42 24.14 -9.87
N TYR A 493 9.35 23.71 -10.73
CA TYR A 493 10.76 24.08 -10.59
C TYR A 493 10.96 25.58 -10.67
N GLN A 494 10.36 26.24 -11.65
CA GLN A 494 10.42 27.70 -11.77
C GLN A 494 9.85 28.41 -10.54
N ILE A 495 8.67 27.98 -10.07
CA ILE A 495 8.04 28.57 -8.88
C ILE A 495 8.88 28.32 -7.61
N ARG A 496 9.47 27.14 -7.46
CA ARG A 496 10.39 26.84 -6.35
C ARG A 496 11.61 27.76 -6.37
N GLU A 497 12.19 28.01 -7.54
CA GLU A 497 13.36 28.89 -7.65
C GLU A 497 12.99 30.36 -7.37
N GLU A 498 11.84 30.83 -7.84
CA GLU A 498 11.30 32.16 -7.50
C GLU A 498 11.10 32.31 -5.99
N LEU A 499 10.42 31.33 -5.34
CA LEU A 499 10.22 31.32 -3.88
C LEU A 499 11.53 31.27 -3.11
N LYS A 500 12.51 30.53 -3.59
CA LYS A 500 13.84 30.48 -3.00
C LYS A 500 14.55 31.84 -3.10
N GLN A 501 14.44 32.51 -4.23
CA GLN A 501 15.00 33.87 -4.41
C GLN A 501 14.29 34.89 -3.49
N GLU A 502 12.96 34.83 -3.40
CA GLU A 502 12.18 35.66 -2.47
C GLU A 502 12.59 35.38 -1.01
N ALA A 503 12.74 34.11 -0.63
CA ALA A 503 13.19 33.71 0.71
C ALA A 503 14.62 34.22 1.00
N LEU A 504 15.53 34.06 0.07
CA LEU A 504 16.90 34.59 0.18
C LEU A 504 16.90 36.11 0.36
N GLN A 505 16.11 36.84 -0.43
CA GLN A 505 16.00 38.27 -0.31
C GLN A 505 15.41 38.69 1.04
N PHE A 506 14.36 37.99 1.51
CA PHE A 506 13.78 38.24 2.83
C PHE A 506 14.81 38.02 3.95
N VAL A 507 15.51 36.88 3.92
CA VAL A 507 16.54 36.56 4.92
C VAL A 507 17.68 37.57 4.85
N LYS A 508 18.11 37.97 3.66
CA LYS A 508 19.13 39.02 3.48
C LYS A 508 18.73 40.30 4.21
N GLU A 509 17.52 40.79 4.02
CA GLU A 509 17.04 41.99 4.69
C GLU A 509 16.96 41.83 6.21
N GLN A 510 16.58 40.65 6.72
CA GLN A 510 16.57 40.37 8.16
C GLN A 510 18.01 40.38 8.71
N ARG A 511 18.98 39.75 8.05
CA ARG A 511 20.38 39.74 8.47
C ARG A 511 20.99 41.13 8.40
N ILE A 512 20.69 41.93 7.39
CA ILE A 512 21.11 43.34 7.29
C ILE A 512 20.55 44.16 8.45
N ARG A 513 19.30 43.94 8.86
CA ARG A 513 18.73 44.62 10.05
C ARG A 513 19.49 44.29 11.32
N CYS A 514 19.91 43.04 11.54
CA CYS A 514 20.74 42.65 12.66
C CYS A 514 22.09 43.41 12.65
N LEU A 515 22.73 43.51 11.47
CA LEU A 515 23.97 44.28 11.31
C LEU A 515 23.79 45.77 11.53
N LEU A 516 22.64 46.35 11.12
CA LEU A 516 22.30 47.77 11.32
C LEU A 516 21.99 48.08 12.79
N GLN A 517 21.47 47.15 13.57
CA GLN A 517 21.29 47.26 15.02
C GLN A 517 22.64 47.27 15.70
N GLY A 518 23.60 46.49 15.21
CA GLY A 518 24.89 46.24 15.80
C GLY A 518 24.85 45.16 16.89
N SER A 519 26.05 44.76 17.32
CA SER A 519 26.16 43.73 18.35
C SER A 519 27.45 43.82 19.13
N TRP A 520 27.43 43.27 20.34
CA TRP A 520 28.58 43.17 21.22
C TRP A 520 29.37 41.89 21.01
N PHE A 521 30.69 41.96 21.01
CA PHE A 521 31.60 40.83 20.80
C PHE A 521 32.66 40.85 21.91
N ALA A 522 32.89 39.67 22.52
CA ALA A 522 33.94 39.52 23.49
C ALA A 522 35.31 39.45 22.85
N LYS A 523 36.33 40.06 23.41
CA LYS A 523 37.73 39.93 22.97
C LYS A 523 38.46 38.96 23.89
N PRO A 524 39.00 37.84 23.35
CA PRO A 524 39.79 36.93 24.15
C PRO A 524 41.06 37.60 24.67
N GLN A 525 41.46 37.38 25.90
CA GLN A 525 42.75 37.81 26.43
C GLN A 525 43.83 37.03 25.68
N SER A 526 44.72 37.77 24.96
CA SER A 526 45.92 37.15 24.37
C SER A 526 46.86 36.68 25.51
N SER A 527 47.02 35.39 25.64
CA SER A 527 47.91 34.73 26.60
C SER A 527 49.41 34.85 26.23
N HIS A 528 49.76 35.63 25.21
CA HIS A 528 51.12 35.84 24.79
C HIS A 528 51.64 37.19 25.38
N ASN A 529 52.15 37.15 26.63
CA ASN A 529 53.27 37.95 27.13
C ASN A 529 53.53 37.57 28.59
N ARG A 530 54.05 36.39 28.82
CA ARG A 530 54.84 36.11 30.00
C ARG A 530 56.15 35.47 29.57
N GLN A 531 57.02 36.25 28.99
CA GLN A 531 58.46 36.05 28.94
C GLN A 531 59.03 37.16 28.05
N ASP A 532 59.31 38.30 28.62
CA ASP A 532 60.60 38.93 28.47
C ASP A 532 60.68 40.16 29.39
N SER A 533 61.60 40.09 30.29
CA SER A 533 61.99 41.07 31.25
C SER A 533 62.69 42.24 30.56
N GLN A 534 62.07 43.43 30.59
CA GLN A 534 62.79 44.68 30.85
C GLN A 534 61.80 45.82 31.22
N PRO A 535 62.08 46.62 32.24
CA PRO A 535 61.21 47.67 32.76
C PRO A 535 61.45 48.97 32.01
N GLN A 536 60.63 49.35 31.05
CA GLN A 536 60.53 50.71 30.58
C GLN A 536 59.07 51.14 30.47
N ALA A 537 58.75 52.15 31.28
CA ALA A 537 57.60 53.07 31.32
C ALA A 537 56.21 52.56 30.97
N PRO A 538 55.22 52.74 31.88
CA PRO A 538 53.87 52.18 31.75
C PRO A 538 52.99 53.10 30.91
N GLN A 539 52.89 52.88 29.61
CA GLN A 539 51.60 53.09 28.97
C GLN A 539 50.78 51.82 29.10
N ARG A 540 50.07 51.71 30.23
CA ARG A 540 48.97 50.74 30.40
C ARG A 540 47.92 51.08 29.34
N ARG A 541 47.96 50.44 28.17
CA ARG A 541 46.79 50.33 27.33
C ARG A 541 45.72 49.64 28.16
N LEU A 542 44.68 50.40 28.53
CA LEU A 542 43.50 49.83 29.24
C LEU A 542 42.96 48.67 28.39
N TYR A 543 42.96 47.49 29.00
CA TYR A 543 42.40 46.33 28.37
C TYR A 543 40.89 46.58 28.15
N GLN A 544 40.45 46.55 26.91
CA GLN A 544 39.04 46.72 26.50
C GLN A 544 38.51 45.35 26.09
N PRO A 545 37.77 44.68 26.93
CA PRO A 545 37.34 43.30 26.69
C PRO A 545 36.15 43.16 25.72
N TRP A 546 35.53 44.30 25.38
CA TRP A 546 34.35 44.30 24.53
C TRP A 546 34.59 45.10 23.27
N ARG A 547 34.01 44.63 22.17
CA ARG A 547 33.95 45.31 20.88
C ARG A 547 32.49 45.43 20.48
N PHE A 548 32.05 46.60 20.09
CA PHE A 548 30.78 46.83 19.42
C PHE A 548 31.00 47.04 17.95
N ALA A 549 30.24 46.36 17.09
CA ALA A 549 30.29 46.54 15.66
C ALA A 549 28.90 46.83 15.10
N LYS A 550 28.78 47.74 14.13
CA LYS A 550 27.52 48.19 13.58
C LYS A 550 27.68 48.60 12.10
N LEU A 551 26.74 48.19 11.27
CA LEU A 551 26.69 48.58 9.88
C LEU A 551 26.18 50.02 9.74
N SER A 552 26.79 50.80 8.85
CA SER A 552 26.28 52.14 8.51
C SER A 552 24.94 52.08 7.79
N HIS A 553 24.12 53.15 7.93
CA HIS A 553 22.78 53.20 7.30
C HIS A 553 22.84 53.12 5.75
N ASN A 554 23.94 53.62 5.13
CA ASN A 554 24.17 53.49 3.69
C ASN A 554 24.68 52.10 3.26
N ARG A 555 24.79 51.14 4.23
CA ARG A 555 25.25 49.76 4.00
C ARG A 555 26.64 49.66 3.37
N ARG A 556 27.46 50.69 3.45
CA ARG A 556 28.79 50.70 2.84
C ARG A 556 29.92 50.47 3.83
N TYR A 557 29.76 50.91 5.08
CA TYR A 557 30.80 50.87 6.08
C TYR A 557 30.39 50.01 7.28
N LEU A 558 31.31 49.16 7.75
CA LEU A 558 31.21 48.50 9.03
C LEU A 558 31.98 49.29 10.05
N HIS A 559 31.27 49.93 10.99
CA HIS A 559 31.85 50.67 12.08
C HIS A 559 32.07 49.80 13.31
N TYR A 560 33.17 50.05 14.05
CA TYR A 560 33.41 49.33 15.31
C TYR A 560 34.24 50.18 16.26
N ALA A 561 34.16 49.88 17.57
CA ALA A 561 35.00 50.40 18.61
C ALA A 561 35.18 49.43 19.75
N ASP A 562 36.25 49.57 20.53
CA ASP A 562 36.54 48.77 21.68
C ASP A 562 36.13 49.52 22.96
N PHE A 563 35.47 48.80 23.89
CA PHE A 563 34.91 49.33 25.12
C PHE A 563 35.41 48.58 26.36
N PRO A 564 35.54 49.23 27.55
CA PRO A 564 35.93 48.58 28.76
C PRO A 564 34.80 47.71 29.35
N ALA A 565 33.54 48.02 29.06
CA ALA A 565 32.33 47.28 29.49
C ALA A 565 31.25 47.47 28.41
N GLN A 566 30.26 46.54 28.41
CA GLN A 566 29.05 46.76 27.63
C GLN A 566 28.28 47.95 28.20
N LEU A 567 27.77 48.82 27.33
CA LEU A 567 26.96 49.96 27.69
C LEU A 567 25.47 49.55 27.83
N ASP A 568 24.75 50.29 28.65
CA ASP A 568 23.30 50.06 28.82
C ASP A 568 22.48 50.35 27.53
N HIS A 569 23.09 51.17 26.67
CA HIS A 569 22.50 51.51 25.36
C HIS A 569 23.49 51.23 24.26
N ASP A 570 22.99 50.76 23.10
CA ASP A 570 23.81 50.50 21.92
C ASP A 570 24.46 51.80 21.40
N PRO A 571 25.79 51.81 21.16
CA PRO A 571 26.48 52.97 20.69
C PRO A 571 25.97 53.48 19.33
N GLY A 572 25.83 54.79 19.19
CA GLY A 572 25.60 55.45 17.89
C GLY A 572 26.84 55.40 16.97
N LEU A 573 26.67 55.62 15.69
CA LEU A 573 27.78 55.62 14.71
C LEU A 573 28.82 56.66 14.99
N ASP A 574 28.47 57.76 15.66
CA ASP A 574 29.33 58.89 16.04
C ASP A 574 30.36 58.52 17.15
N VAL A 575 30.04 57.46 17.89
CA VAL A 575 30.93 56.94 18.97
C VAL A 575 31.85 55.82 18.45
N LEU A 576 31.68 55.41 17.17
CA LEU A 576 32.41 54.30 16.56
C LEU A 576 33.41 54.88 15.49
N PRO A 577 34.65 55.26 15.89
CA PRO A 577 35.60 55.94 15.03
C PRO A 577 36.21 55.06 13.95
N GLU A 578 36.35 53.75 14.25
CA GLU A 578 36.94 52.81 13.29
C GLU A 578 35.89 52.36 12.29
N LYS A 579 36.27 52.32 10.99
CA LYS A 579 35.39 51.91 9.89
C LYS A 579 36.11 51.10 8.84
N ILE A 580 35.45 50.12 8.29
CA ILE A 580 35.88 49.28 7.16
C ILE A 580 34.94 49.51 6.00
N ASP A 581 35.47 49.86 4.82
CA ASP A 581 34.68 49.91 3.57
C ASP A 581 34.41 48.48 3.10
N LEU A 582 33.14 48.07 2.97
CA LEU A 582 32.76 46.72 2.54
C LEU A 582 33.27 46.37 1.15
N SER A 583 33.52 47.37 0.31
CA SER A 583 34.10 47.17 -1.04
C SER A 583 35.55 46.68 -1.03
N THR A 584 36.28 46.87 0.08
CA THR A 584 37.67 46.43 0.25
C THR A 584 37.81 45.03 0.83
N ILE A 585 36.69 44.41 1.23
CA ILE A 585 36.69 43.07 1.84
C ILE A 585 36.89 42.02 0.74
N SER A 586 37.91 41.18 0.89
CA SER A 586 38.21 40.06 -0.01
C SER A 586 37.45 38.80 0.37
N SER A 587 37.48 38.46 1.65
CA SER A 587 36.82 37.24 2.16
C SER A 587 36.39 37.39 3.63
N VAL A 588 35.37 36.59 4.00
CA VAL A 588 34.91 36.44 5.40
C VAL A 588 34.96 34.96 5.75
N VAL A 589 35.78 34.64 6.74
CA VAL A 589 36.02 33.25 7.15
C VAL A 589 35.56 33.05 8.61
N SER A 590 34.93 31.93 8.89
CA SER A 590 34.51 31.56 10.22
C SER A 590 34.90 30.12 10.57
N ASN A 591 35.13 29.87 11.85
CA ASN A 591 35.27 28.53 12.42
C ASN A 591 33.95 27.99 12.98
N VAL A 592 32.82 28.54 12.54
CA VAL A 592 31.49 28.00 12.90
C VAL A 592 31.38 26.61 12.31
N SER A 593 31.63 25.59 13.12
CA SER A 593 31.36 24.20 12.75
C SER A 593 29.85 24.00 12.69
N ALA A 594 29.34 23.37 11.63
CA ALA A 594 27.97 22.90 11.59
C ALA A 594 27.73 21.99 12.80
N PRO A 595 26.62 22.11 13.56
CA PRO A 595 26.30 21.19 14.61
C PRO A 595 26.23 19.79 14.00
N ASN A 596 26.96 18.82 14.61
CA ASN A 596 26.86 17.40 14.22
C ASN A 596 25.39 17.01 14.29
N GLY A 597 24.76 16.84 13.13
CA GLY A 597 23.41 16.34 13.02
C GLY A 597 23.36 14.95 13.62
N GLU A 598 22.43 14.74 14.52
CA GLU A 598 21.98 13.41 14.92
C GLU A 598 21.62 12.62 13.65
N ALA A 599 22.19 11.42 13.62
CA ALA A 599 21.96 10.46 12.54
C ALA A 599 20.48 10.08 12.50
N THR A 600 19.78 10.48 11.47
CA THR A 600 18.59 9.78 10.98
C THR A 600 18.80 9.40 9.54
N ASP A 601 18.90 8.12 9.41
CA ASP A 601 18.70 7.12 8.37
C ASP A 601 18.32 7.58 6.95
N ARG A 602 19.17 7.09 6.01
CA ARG A 602 18.90 6.55 4.68
C ARG A 602 18.03 7.31 3.66
N SER A 603 18.70 7.72 2.60
CA SER A 603 18.41 7.17 1.26
C SER A 603 19.60 7.36 0.33
N GLU A 604 19.94 6.26 -0.33
CA GLU A 604 21.02 6.11 -1.31
C GLU A 604 20.72 6.90 -2.58
N THR A 605 21.71 7.59 -3.10
CA THR A 605 22.10 7.50 -4.52
C THR A 605 23.52 8.01 -4.68
N GLY A 606 24.31 7.25 -5.43
CA GLY A 606 25.75 7.31 -5.48
C GLY A 606 26.34 8.49 -6.25
N SER A 607 27.57 8.76 -5.91
CA SER A 607 28.66 8.90 -6.88
C SER A 607 30.02 8.99 -6.18
N ILE A 608 30.89 8.18 -6.63
CA ILE A 608 32.30 7.93 -6.49
C ILE A 608 33.17 9.20 -6.37
N SER A 609 34.05 9.25 -5.37
CA SER A 609 35.49 9.45 -5.64
C SER A 609 36.34 9.24 -4.38
N THR A 610 37.36 8.45 -4.62
CA THR A 610 38.51 7.99 -3.86
C THR A 610 39.31 9.06 -3.14
N SER A 611 39.74 8.76 -1.90
CA SER A 611 41.17 8.63 -1.57
C SER A 611 41.42 8.25 -0.10
N THR A 612 42.09 7.18 0.03
CA THR A 612 42.91 6.54 1.05
C THR A 612 43.50 7.41 2.17
N SER A 613 43.42 6.96 3.43
CA SER A 613 44.56 6.36 4.12
C SER A 613 44.25 5.96 5.57
N ASN A 614 44.72 4.80 5.91
CA ASN A 614 44.77 4.09 7.18
C ASN A 614 45.28 4.89 8.39
N THR A 615 44.79 4.61 9.59
CA THR A 615 45.51 3.84 10.58
C THR A 615 44.65 3.52 11.83
N LEU A 616 44.67 2.24 12.18
CA LEU A 616 44.19 1.66 13.44
C LEU A 616 45.05 2.15 14.62
N ASN A 617 44.39 2.40 15.78
CA ASN A 617 44.89 1.83 17.04
C ASN A 617 43.84 1.87 18.17
N HIS A 618 43.65 0.69 18.73
CA HIS A 618 42.94 0.40 19.99
C HIS A 618 43.64 1.08 21.19
N THR A 619 42.82 1.58 22.15
CA THR A 619 42.95 1.22 23.60
C THR A 619 41.81 1.87 24.41
N SER A 620 41.35 1.13 25.40
CA SER A 620 40.18 1.35 26.28
C SER A 620 40.43 2.36 27.42
N PRO A 621 39.44 2.57 28.33
CA PRO A 621 39.05 3.88 28.82
C PRO A 621 39.49 4.13 30.28
N ASN A 622 39.59 5.42 30.65
CA ASN A 622 39.43 5.84 32.03
C ASN A 622 38.85 7.26 32.11
N PRO A 623 37.92 7.54 33.01
CA PRO A 623 37.27 8.82 33.12
C PRO A 623 38.07 9.75 34.04
N SER A 624 38.68 10.76 33.47
CA SER A 624 39.15 11.88 34.24
C SER A 624 38.69 13.19 33.62
N SER A 625 37.95 13.95 34.40
CA SER A 625 37.50 15.29 34.21
C SER A 625 38.40 16.17 33.32
N SER A 626 37.97 16.38 32.07
CA SER A 626 38.51 17.47 31.26
C SER A 626 37.44 18.57 31.19
N LYS A 627 37.76 19.71 31.78
CA LYS A 627 37.06 20.98 31.54
C LYS A 627 36.98 21.20 30.05
N SER A 628 35.77 21.13 29.45
CA SER A 628 35.54 21.50 28.08
C SER A 628 35.92 22.96 27.89
N THR A 629 37.03 23.23 27.26
CA THR A 629 37.31 24.53 26.67
C THR A 629 36.23 24.78 25.64
N LYS A 630 35.27 25.67 25.94
CA LYS A 630 34.28 26.15 24.94
C LYS A 630 35.07 26.65 23.75
N ALA A 631 34.95 25.99 22.63
CA ALA A 631 35.50 26.46 21.36
C ALA A 631 34.86 27.80 21.07
N THR A 632 35.66 28.88 21.13
CA THR A 632 35.19 30.23 20.88
C THR A 632 34.91 30.38 19.42
N THR A 633 33.68 30.72 19.06
CA THR A 633 33.28 31.04 17.70
C THR A 633 34.00 32.28 17.19
N LYS A 634 34.58 32.27 15.99
CA LYS A 634 35.39 33.34 15.45
C LYS A 634 34.99 33.66 14.03
N ILE A 635 34.77 34.94 13.73
CA ILE A 635 34.56 35.47 12.37
C ILE A 635 35.75 36.38 12.04
N THR A 636 36.46 36.16 10.94
CA THR A 636 37.59 36.98 10.51
C THR A 636 37.29 37.55 9.13
N ILE A 637 37.44 38.86 9.01
CA ILE A 637 37.24 39.61 7.80
C ILE A 637 38.65 39.94 7.23
N TYR A 638 38.85 39.63 5.97
CA TYR A 638 40.11 39.83 5.26
C TYR A 638 39.95 40.91 4.18
N SER A 639 41.05 41.57 3.86
CA SER A 639 41.18 42.55 2.76
C SER A 639 42.45 42.24 1.98
N TYR A 640 42.49 42.63 0.73
CA TYR A 640 43.73 42.57 -0.04
C TYR A 640 44.74 43.61 0.47
N ALA A 641 45.99 43.20 0.57
CA ALA A 641 47.09 44.07 1.05
C ALA A 641 47.37 45.26 0.13
N ASP A 642 46.96 45.20 -1.12
CA ASP A 642 47.09 46.28 -2.12
C ASP A 642 45.70 46.61 -2.73
N PRO A 643 45.17 47.84 -2.51
CA PRO A 643 43.84 48.22 -3.01
C PRO A 643 43.74 48.29 -4.53
N SER A 644 44.87 48.27 -5.27
CA SER A 644 44.92 48.32 -6.74
C SER A 644 44.93 46.96 -7.43
N ALA A 645 44.99 45.88 -6.69
CA ALA A 645 44.96 44.51 -7.22
C ALA A 645 43.50 44.05 -7.47
N GLN A 646 42.88 44.56 -8.54
CA GLN A 646 41.62 43.99 -9.06
C GLN A 646 41.87 42.63 -9.73
N PRO A 647 40.91 41.67 -9.66
CA PRO A 647 41.08 40.29 -10.14
C PRO A 647 40.97 40.19 -11.68
N GLN A 648 41.73 40.97 -12.46
CA GLN A 648 41.75 40.90 -13.92
C GLN A 648 43.15 40.73 -14.52
N SER A 649 44.05 39.96 -13.92
CA SER A 649 45.18 39.43 -14.65
C SER A 649 45.62 38.09 -14.09
N GLN A 650 45.36 37.03 -14.87
CA GLN A 650 45.98 35.71 -14.73
C GLN A 650 47.49 35.86 -14.90
N THR A 651 48.22 36.04 -13.82
CA THR A 651 49.62 35.68 -13.70
C THR A 651 49.91 35.31 -12.24
N ASN A 652 50.51 34.16 -12.03
CA ASN A 652 50.86 33.49 -10.79
C ASN A 652 51.43 34.42 -9.72
N GLY A 653 50.59 34.93 -8.85
CA GLY A 653 50.95 35.63 -7.63
C GLY A 653 49.74 35.55 -6.71
N GLU A 654 49.81 34.71 -5.67
CA GLU A 654 48.79 34.64 -4.64
C GLU A 654 48.62 36.02 -4.02
N ALA A 655 47.49 36.71 -4.29
CA ALA A 655 47.16 37.97 -3.67
C ALA A 655 47.09 37.74 -2.14
N ARG A 656 48.03 38.32 -1.41
CA ARG A 656 48.16 38.12 0.04
C ARG A 656 47.00 38.84 0.72
N GLU A 657 46.09 38.03 1.35
CA GLU A 657 45.00 38.54 2.17
C GLU A 657 45.49 38.83 3.58
N GLU A 658 45.13 39.97 4.14
CA GLU A 658 45.43 40.31 5.52
C GLU A 658 44.15 40.41 6.38
N PRO A 659 44.13 39.86 7.61
CA PRO A 659 43.00 39.96 8.51
C PRO A 659 42.86 41.38 9.04
N ILE A 660 41.78 42.08 8.70
CA ILE A 660 41.51 43.45 9.12
C ILE A 660 40.67 43.57 10.38
N LEU A 661 39.71 42.59 10.55
CA LEU A 661 38.87 42.59 11.74
C LEU A 661 38.55 41.15 12.14
N THR A 662 38.57 40.91 13.45
CA THR A 662 38.14 39.64 14.02
C THR A 662 37.06 39.88 15.10
N LEU A 663 35.95 39.16 14.98
CA LEU A 663 34.82 39.21 15.89
C LEU A 663 34.65 37.85 16.59
N TYR A 664 34.27 37.87 17.86
CA TYR A 664 34.04 36.67 18.67
C TYR A 664 32.61 36.71 19.18
N PRO A 665 31.64 36.18 18.43
CA PRO A 665 30.25 36.12 18.84
C PRO A 665 30.08 35.28 20.16
N GLU A 666 29.19 35.70 21.04
CA GLU A 666 28.93 35.00 22.29
C GLU A 666 28.19 33.68 22.13
N ASN A 667 27.36 33.57 21.07
CA ASN A 667 26.56 32.39 20.78
C ASN A 667 26.52 32.07 19.28
N HIS A 668 26.08 30.87 18.93
CA HIS A 668 26.05 30.36 17.58
C HIS A 668 25.05 31.11 16.69
N SER A 669 23.91 31.57 17.23
CA SER A 669 22.91 32.34 16.49
C SER A 669 23.47 33.66 16.01
N LEU A 670 24.11 34.43 16.93
CA LEU A 670 24.77 35.68 16.60
C LEU A 670 25.90 35.49 15.56
N ALA A 671 26.65 34.39 15.68
CA ALA A 671 27.69 34.04 14.72
C ALA A 671 27.11 33.78 13.34
N SER A 672 26.03 33.03 13.25
CA SER A 672 25.32 32.71 12.01
C SER A 672 24.71 33.95 11.36
N GLU A 673 24.09 34.82 12.17
CA GLU A 673 23.46 36.05 11.71
C GLU A 673 24.51 37.03 11.10
N TRP A 674 25.62 37.22 11.80
CA TRP A 674 26.67 38.13 11.36
C TRP A 674 27.46 37.60 10.17
N LEU A 675 27.82 36.30 10.20
CA LEU A 675 28.55 35.66 9.11
C LEU A 675 27.75 35.72 7.78
N ASP A 676 26.52 35.21 7.81
CA ASP A 676 25.69 35.20 6.62
C ASP A 676 25.24 36.59 6.20
N GLY A 677 25.02 37.49 7.17
CA GLY A 677 24.75 38.91 6.88
C GLY A 677 25.88 39.63 6.12
N LEU A 678 27.12 39.39 6.51
CA LEU A 678 28.29 39.93 5.82
C LEU A 678 28.46 39.27 4.44
N LEU A 679 28.34 37.96 4.33
CA LEU A 679 28.42 37.25 3.04
C LEU A 679 27.34 37.73 2.07
N MET A 680 26.10 37.86 2.52
CA MET A 680 25.01 38.35 1.68
C MET A 680 25.15 39.83 1.28
N LEU A 681 25.76 40.67 2.12
CA LEU A 681 26.12 42.03 1.73
C LEU A 681 27.16 42.05 0.62
N LEU A 682 28.08 41.10 0.61
CA LEU A 682 29.10 40.92 -0.44
C LEU A 682 28.54 40.13 -1.65
N ASN A 683 27.22 39.96 -1.73
CA ASN A 683 26.53 39.18 -2.78
C ASN A 683 26.98 37.71 -2.87
N GLN A 684 27.43 37.15 -1.77
CA GLN A 684 27.76 35.72 -1.63
C GLN A 684 26.57 34.95 -1.01
N ALA A 685 26.49 33.67 -1.30
CA ALA A 685 25.45 32.82 -0.72
C ALA A 685 25.68 32.56 0.80
N PRO A 686 24.64 32.44 1.59
CA PRO A 686 24.76 32.07 3.01
C PRO A 686 25.33 30.66 3.14
N ILE A 687 26.23 30.47 4.10
CA ILE A 687 26.91 29.18 4.29
C ILE A 687 26.47 28.45 5.56
N THR A 688 25.79 29.12 6.49
CA THR A 688 25.39 28.48 7.74
C THR A 688 24.18 27.55 7.51
N ALA A 689 24.19 26.40 8.20
CA ALA A 689 23.09 25.42 8.15
C ALA A 689 21.75 26.03 8.59
N GLU A 690 21.76 26.90 9.60
CA GLU A 690 20.56 27.56 10.12
C GLU A 690 19.88 28.45 9.09
N THR A 691 20.65 29.28 8.38
CA THR A 691 20.11 30.16 7.34
C THR A 691 19.63 29.36 6.14
N ASN A 692 20.38 28.35 5.70
CA ASN A 692 19.99 27.49 4.59
C ASN A 692 18.72 26.67 4.91
N LYS A 693 18.59 26.16 6.16
CA LYS A 693 17.40 25.50 6.62
C LYS A 693 16.18 26.44 6.61
N LEU A 694 16.36 27.69 7.08
CA LEU A 694 15.30 28.69 7.08
C LEU A 694 14.83 29.01 5.66
N VAL A 695 15.76 29.24 4.73
CA VAL A 695 15.46 29.49 3.30
C VAL A 695 14.72 28.28 2.69
N GLY A 696 15.19 27.05 2.98
CA GLY A 696 14.55 25.82 2.54
C GLY A 696 13.10 25.70 3.07
N MET A 697 12.90 25.93 4.36
CA MET A 697 11.55 25.88 4.96
C MET A 697 10.62 26.93 4.33
N VAL A 698 11.06 28.19 4.19
CA VAL A 698 10.20 29.25 3.63
C VAL A 698 9.82 28.93 2.19
N SER A 699 10.74 28.43 1.37
CA SER A 699 10.46 28.07 -0.02
C SER A 699 9.54 26.86 -0.12
N GLU A 700 9.75 25.83 0.70
CA GLU A 700 8.95 24.60 0.71
C GLU A 700 7.51 24.83 1.20
N TYR A 701 7.34 25.49 2.35
CA TYR A 701 6.01 25.83 2.85
C TYR A 701 5.30 26.82 1.92
N GLY A 702 6.00 27.77 1.32
CA GLY A 702 5.45 28.68 0.33
C GLY A 702 4.87 27.97 -0.88
N LEU A 703 5.59 26.95 -1.39
CA LEU A 703 5.09 26.10 -2.47
C LEU A 703 3.83 25.33 -2.05
N ARG A 704 3.87 24.66 -0.90
CA ARG A 704 2.72 23.92 -0.36
C ARG A 704 1.48 24.80 -0.18
N ILE A 705 1.65 26.01 0.35
CA ILE A 705 0.55 26.99 0.51
C ILE A 705 0.00 27.40 -0.87
N ARG A 706 0.84 27.63 -1.86
CA ARG A 706 0.39 27.96 -3.23
C ARG A 706 -0.37 26.77 -3.84
N LEU A 707 0.09 25.53 -3.65
CA LEU A 707 -0.59 24.31 -4.13
C LEU A 707 -1.96 24.08 -3.47
N LEU A 708 -2.12 24.42 -2.20
CA LEU A 708 -3.42 24.33 -1.52
C LEU A 708 -4.50 25.24 -2.12
N ASN A 709 -4.10 26.33 -2.76
CA ASN A 709 -5.00 27.27 -3.44
C ASN A 709 -5.32 26.83 -4.87
N VAL A 710 -4.61 25.85 -5.43
CA VAL A 710 -4.95 25.27 -6.72
C VAL A 710 -6.13 24.34 -6.51
N ARG A 711 -7.29 24.71 -7.02
CA ARG A 711 -8.44 23.80 -7.14
C ARG A 711 -8.09 22.78 -8.22
N VAL A 712 -7.73 21.59 -7.78
CA VAL A 712 -7.70 20.42 -8.64
C VAL A 712 -9.14 19.91 -8.69
N ASP A 713 -9.93 20.39 -9.62
CA ASP A 713 -11.13 19.69 -10.04
C ASP A 713 -10.63 18.39 -10.68
N ALA A 714 -10.75 17.32 -9.93
CA ALA A 714 -9.93 16.13 -10.01
C ALA A 714 -10.15 15.26 -11.25
N VAL A 715 -10.84 15.69 -12.26
CA VAL A 715 -10.82 15.01 -13.57
C VAL A 715 -11.05 16.06 -14.67
N TYR A 716 -9.97 16.68 -15.12
CA TYR A 716 -10.02 17.25 -16.44
C TYR A 716 -10.01 16.11 -17.47
N ASN A 717 -11.18 15.67 -17.84
CA ASN A 717 -11.37 14.67 -18.90
C ASN A 717 -11.09 15.20 -20.32
N GLY A 718 -10.32 16.29 -20.42
CA GLY A 718 -10.14 17.01 -21.66
C GLY A 718 -11.38 17.85 -22.06
N PRO A 719 -11.27 18.73 -23.04
CA PRO A 719 -12.44 19.38 -23.61
C PRO A 719 -13.40 18.30 -24.13
N ARG A 720 -14.69 18.38 -23.78
CA ARG A 720 -15.71 17.50 -24.35
C ARG A 720 -15.61 17.56 -25.87
N GLU A 721 -15.70 16.40 -26.52
CA GLU A 721 -15.77 16.37 -28.00
C GLU A 721 -16.86 17.35 -28.46
N GLY A 722 -16.44 18.42 -29.14
CA GLY A 722 -17.29 19.51 -29.57
C GLY A 722 -17.03 20.88 -28.94
N ASP A 723 -16.35 20.99 -27.79
CA ASP A 723 -16.05 22.25 -27.12
C ASP A 723 -14.77 22.97 -27.63
N GLY A 724 -14.15 22.45 -28.68
CA GLY A 724 -12.94 23.06 -29.30
C GLY A 724 -13.24 24.23 -30.23
N THR A 725 -14.48 24.67 -30.37
CA THR A 725 -14.80 25.90 -31.09
C THR A 725 -14.58 27.09 -30.18
N VAL A 726 -13.57 27.89 -30.50
CA VAL A 726 -13.38 29.20 -29.87
C VAL A 726 -14.73 29.95 -29.96
N PRO A 727 -15.28 30.40 -28.80
CA PRO A 727 -16.55 31.13 -28.85
C PRO A 727 -16.43 32.32 -29.80
N SER A 728 -17.44 32.45 -30.70
CA SER A 728 -17.49 33.57 -31.63
C SER A 728 -17.47 34.89 -30.84
N ARG A 729 -16.63 35.82 -31.26
CA ARG A 729 -16.58 37.18 -30.72
C ARG A 729 -17.65 38.08 -31.34
N GLU A 730 -18.54 37.57 -32.17
CA GLU A 730 -19.65 38.34 -32.70
C GLU A 730 -20.56 38.82 -31.59
N GLY A 731 -20.60 40.12 -31.35
CA GLY A 731 -21.43 40.75 -30.29
C GLY A 731 -20.68 41.11 -29.00
N VAL A 732 -19.39 40.87 -28.91
CA VAL A 732 -18.57 41.41 -27.81
C VAL A 732 -18.09 42.79 -28.18
N ASP A 733 -18.41 43.79 -27.33
CA ASP A 733 -17.98 45.18 -27.52
C ASP A 733 -16.45 45.22 -27.55
N GLU A 734 -15.86 45.79 -28.62
CA GLU A 734 -14.42 45.91 -28.82
C GLU A 734 -13.79 46.97 -27.92
N ASP A 735 -14.54 47.73 -27.15
CA ASP A 735 -14.12 48.85 -26.30
C ASP A 735 -13.88 48.40 -24.82
N TYR A 736 -13.37 47.18 -24.61
CA TYR A 736 -13.00 46.75 -23.26
C TYR A 736 -11.62 47.27 -22.85
N TRP A 737 -11.57 48.28 -22.01
CA TRP A 737 -10.36 48.86 -21.45
C TRP A 737 -10.08 48.25 -20.07
N TYR A 738 -8.90 47.66 -19.89
CA TYR A 738 -8.35 47.40 -18.56
C TYR A 738 -7.71 48.65 -18.02
N GLU A 739 -8.24 49.23 -16.96
CA GLU A 739 -7.46 50.13 -16.12
C GLU A 739 -6.46 49.29 -15.33
N VAL A 740 -5.14 49.57 -15.52
CA VAL A 740 -4.03 48.92 -14.84
C VAL A 740 -3.91 49.47 -13.41
#